data_d8ae01aaa6fe0b7eea2b9c9ce5ee8449
#
_entry.id   d8ae01aaa6fe0b7eea2b9c9ce5ee8449
#
_cell.length_a   1.000
_cell.length_b   1.000
_cell.length_c   1.000
_cell.angle_alpha   90.00
_cell.angle_beta   90.00
_cell.angle_gamma   90.00
#
_symmetry.space_group_name_H-M   'P 1'
#
loop_
_entity.id
_entity.type
_entity.pdbx_description
1 polymer ?
#
loop_
_entity_poly.entity_id
_entity_poly.type
_entity_poly.pdbx_seq_one_letter_code
_entity_poly.pdbx_strand_id
1 'polypeptide(L)'
;MCAGAVRPSSLLASSRCSPASQDVTSQQPLANSPSAAAWPVHISLTAPHCGLCGRRPSAEHGTGKNKTGYNKIQFCGQQAERDGLRYFWVDTCCIDKSSSAELQEAINSMFRWYQNAERCYVYLSNVLYGSSDRDDECSRRWKPAFKKSRWFTRGWTLQELIAPASVEFFSKDGAYLGNRQSLEQTVHEITGIAVEALRGRPLSQFRTDERLSWAAKRQTTREEDNAYCLLGIFNIYMPLIYGEGRENAIARLEEQVEKISKAKIPSLDNDQRQRLLDSLRFDQIDARQMTIKNAHAKTCKWLLTKPEYIDWLDTTRLGEHHGFLWIKGKPGTGKSTLMKFALANARRLMKDRTIISFFFNARGEDLEKSTIGTYRSLLLQLFERLPALQCVFDLVGLSSSSIRPDHQWGIESLKSLVEQAIRNLGQSSVVCFIDALDECEEEQVRDMIRFFERIGELSVSAGIRFQTCFSSRHYPHITIQKGLSLVLEGQEGHSQDITNYLESELKIGKSKIAQQIRSELQEKASGVFMWVVLVVGILNKEHDRGRIYGLRRRLQEIPGDLHKLFRDILTRDSHNRDELVLCIQLVLFAKQPLSPEQLYFAVLSGFEPVSKWDPDEVTKDAIKLSILDSSKGLAEITTSKNQTVQFIHESVRDFLLKEDSLSDLWPNLRSNLQGQSHEQLTQCCLAYMSKDVFTALRIPEKLPKASSQEAADLRKSANDWFPFLEYAVQNVLYHADLAEGSGISQGNCILSFPLPLWIKLDNLFEKHEVRRHTEDMSLLYVLGERNMPALIRAHPSAVSCLEVGKERYGPPLFAALATRSGQALQAFLDALSKDRRPGSYLHDIQAHYYEDRVDPKLRRDFQFSKQQSVLSHLAGLGDRVIVKLLLETGKIDIDVRDKNRQTTLLQAAENGHEGIIRHFSIVKLTNSSDDASREGGRPAPARGL
;
A
#
# COMPACT_ATOMS: atom_id res chain seq x y z
N MET A 1 -1.14 29.40 -26.65
CA MET A 1 -0.89 27.96 -26.85
C MET A 1 0.18 27.52 -25.89
N CYS A 2 -0.14 26.57 -25.03
CA CYS A 2 0.75 25.93 -24.10
C CYS A 2 1.11 24.54 -24.60
N ALA A 3 2.25 24.03 -24.17
CA ALA A 3 2.62 22.65 -24.35
C ALA A 3 2.64 21.96 -22.98
N GLY A 4 2.03 20.80 -22.89
CA GLY A 4 2.14 19.94 -21.71
C GLY A 4 3.30 18.98 -21.86
N ALA A 5 4.10 18.76 -20.80
CA ALA A 5 5.27 17.90 -20.82
C ALA A 5 5.23 16.88 -19.66
N VAL A 6 5.65 15.63 -19.90
CA VAL A 6 5.49 14.48 -18.99
C VAL A 6 6.81 13.72 -18.77
N ARG A 7 7.08 13.26 -17.54
CA ARG A 7 8.19 12.34 -17.20
C ARG A 7 7.86 10.89 -17.54
N PRO A 8 8.86 10.03 -17.82
CA PRO A 8 8.63 8.63 -18.11
C PRO A 8 8.57 7.78 -16.85
N SER A 9 7.48 7.79 -16.15
CA SER A 9 7.15 6.78 -15.17
C SER A 9 5.72 6.32 -15.40
N SER A 10 5.60 5.16 -16.02
CA SER A 10 4.38 4.47 -16.45
C SER A 10 3.84 4.87 -17.82
N LEU A 11 4.07 4.02 -18.79
CA LEU A 11 3.16 3.53 -19.84
C LEU A 11 3.88 3.31 -21.19
N LEU A 12 4.22 2.06 -21.43
CA LEU A 12 4.46 1.51 -22.76
C LEU A 12 3.19 0.77 -23.18
N ALA A 13 2.50 1.25 -24.20
CA ALA A 13 1.68 0.43 -25.05
C ALA A 13 1.51 1.12 -26.39
N SER A 14 2.05 0.49 -27.41
CA SER A 14 1.95 0.88 -28.81
C SER A 14 0.61 0.44 -29.39
N SER A 15 -0.10 1.31 -30.08
CA SER A 15 -1.08 0.90 -31.08
C SER A 15 -0.96 1.80 -32.32
N ARG A 16 -0.65 1.14 -33.44
CA ARG A 16 -0.69 1.71 -34.78
C ARG A 16 -2.13 1.67 -35.26
N CYS A 17 -2.67 2.79 -35.72
CA CYS A 17 -3.91 2.81 -36.48
C CYS A 17 -3.59 2.71 -37.99
N SER A 18 -4.29 1.86 -38.72
CA SER A 18 -4.45 1.86 -40.19
C SER A 18 -5.91 2.07 -40.53
N PRO A 19 -6.23 2.67 -41.67
CA PRO A 19 -7.54 3.20 -41.98
C PRO A 19 -8.42 2.11 -42.63
N ALA A 20 -9.68 2.08 -42.27
CA ALA A 20 -10.69 1.32 -43.00
C ALA A 20 -12.03 2.06 -43.05
N SER A 21 -12.64 1.93 -44.18
CA SER A 21 -13.86 2.45 -44.71
C SER A 21 -15.13 1.83 -44.08
N GLN A 22 -16.17 2.67 -43.90
CA GLN A 22 -17.62 2.48 -44.09
C GLN A 22 -18.26 1.12 -43.77
N ASP A 23 -19.27 1.02 -42.95
CA ASP A 23 -20.70 1.31 -43.15
C ASP A 23 -21.56 0.96 -41.92
N VAL A 24 -22.44 1.86 -41.61
CA VAL A 24 -23.85 1.89 -41.18
C VAL A 24 -24.49 0.61 -40.52
N THR A 25 -24.96 0.65 -39.34
CA THR A 25 -26.35 0.74 -38.83
C THR A 25 -26.52 0.28 -37.37
N SER A 26 -27.16 1.17 -36.63
CA SER A 26 -28.24 1.01 -35.62
C SER A 26 -28.01 0.25 -34.29
N GLN A 27 -28.35 1.02 -33.31
CA GLN A 27 -28.98 0.70 -32.01
C GLN A 27 -28.12 0.47 -30.79
N GLN A 28 -28.30 1.42 -29.92
CA GLN A 28 -27.95 1.52 -28.49
C GLN A 28 -28.39 0.27 -27.67
N PRO A 29 -27.96 0.09 -26.39
CA PRO A 29 -27.67 1.15 -25.41
C PRO A 29 -26.53 0.92 -24.42
N LEU A 30 -26.12 2.01 -23.82
CA LEU A 30 -25.74 2.22 -22.44
C LEU A 30 -24.44 1.65 -21.87
N ALA A 31 -23.61 2.65 -21.53
CA ALA A 31 -22.83 2.78 -20.30
C ALA A 31 -21.77 1.73 -19.96
N ASN A 32 -20.55 2.09 -20.29
CA ASN A 32 -19.46 1.97 -19.31
C ASN A 32 -18.33 2.92 -19.72
N SER A 33 -18.00 3.84 -18.82
CA SER A 33 -16.93 4.80 -19.00
C SER A 33 -15.59 4.09 -19.20
N PRO A 34 -14.84 4.35 -20.26
CA PRO A 34 -13.46 3.87 -20.37
C PRO A 34 -12.56 4.65 -19.43
N SER A 35 -11.82 3.93 -18.60
CA SER A 35 -10.69 4.44 -17.82
C SER A 35 -9.70 5.17 -18.73
N ALA A 36 -9.20 6.31 -18.21
CA ALA A 36 -8.26 7.18 -18.90
C ALA A 36 -7.03 6.42 -19.43
N ALA A 37 -7.00 6.12 -20.71
CA ALA A 37 -5.78 5.74 -21.41
C ALA A 37 -4.90 6.97 -21.54
N ALA A 38 -3.73 6.96 -20.90
CA ALA A 38 -2.70 7.96 -21.15
C ALA A 38 -2.11 7.71 -22.53
N TRP A 39 -2.13 8.73 -23.37
CA TRP A 39 -1.55 8.69 -24.71
C TRP A 39 -0.06 9.02 -24.64
N PRO A 40 0.85 8.13 -25.03
CA PRO A 40 2.27 8.44 -25.12
C PRO A 40 2.60 9.13 -26.43
N VAL A 41 3.29 10.25 -26.34
CA VAL A 41 3.81 11.00 -27.47
C VAL A 41 5.32 10.76 -27.55
N HIS A 42 5.80 10.04 -28.55
CA HIS A 42 7.20 9.69 -28.74
C HIS A 42 7.90 10.76 -29.60
N ILE A 43 9.04 11.31 -29.17
CA ILE A 43 9.89 12.18 -29.97
C ILE A 43 11.31 11.63 -30.07
N SER A 44 11.77 11.41 -31.29
CA SER A 44 13.16 11.13 -31.58
C SER A 44 13.94 12.44 -31.72
N LEU A 45 15.09 12.54 -31.09
CA LEU A 45 15.94 13.74 -30.93
C LEU A 45 16.51 14.36 -32.24
N THR A 46 16.10 13.91 -33.43
CA THR A 46 16.64 14.41 -34.69
C THR A 46 15.64 15.18 -35.56
N ALA A 47 14.37 15.27 -35.18
CA ALA A 47 13.38 16.18 -35.83
C ALA A 47 12.12 16.31 -34.92
N PRO A 48 11.44 17.44 -34.82
CA PRO A 48 10.23 17.61 -34.04
C PRO A 48 9.10 16.76 -34.63
N HIS A 49 8.75 15.67 -33.96
CA HIS A 49 7.60 14.83 -34.26
C HIS A 49 6.43 15.16 -33.34
N CYS A 50 5.25 15.35 -33.89
CA CYS A 50 4.00 15.35 -33.15
C CYS A 50 3.60 13.89 -32.87
N GLY A 51 3.48 13.53 -31.62
CA GLY A 51 3.34 12.13 -31.26
C GLY A 51 1.93 11.55 -31.28
N LEU A 52 0.87 12.37 -31.46
CA LEU A 52 -0.50 11.86 -31.59
C LEU A 52 -0.85 11.46 -33.05
N CYS A 53 -0.22 12.04 -34.06
CA CYS A 53 -0.60 11.75 -35.43
C CYS A 53 0.36 10.84 -36.20
N GLY A 54 1.46 10.38 -35.59
CA GLY A 54 2.45 9.52 -36.30
C GLY A 54 2.96 10.11 -37.60
N ARG A 55 2.49 11.29 -37.97
CA ARG A 55 2.88 12.00 -39.17
C ARG A 55 4.12 12.82 -38.86
N ARG A 56 5.23 12.47 -39.47
CA ARG A 56 6.32 13.42 -39.64
C ARG A 56 5.71 14.66 -40.26
N PRO A 57 6.03 15.89 -39.80
CA PRO A 57 5.90 17.05 -40.69
C PRO A 57 6.69 16.63 -41.92
N SER A 58 5.99 16.41 -43.03
CA SER A 58 6.60 15.86 -44.24
C SER A 58 7.85 16.65 -44.55
N ALA A 59 9.01 16.03 -44.43
CA ALA A 59 10.32 16.60 -44.71
C ALA A 59 10.46 16.95 -46.22
N GLU A 60 9.48 16.52 -47.03
CA GLU A 60 9.48 16.72 -48.49
C GLU A 60 8.84 18.03 -48.98
N HIS A 61 8.08 18.75 -48.11
CA HIS A 61 7.57 20.07 -48.49
C HIS A 61 7.80 21.06 -47.33
N GLY A 62 8.83 21.88 -47.45
CA GLY A 62 9.30 22.87 -46.49
C GLY A 62 8.33 24.01 -46.10
N THR A 63 7.01 23.83 -46.24
CA THR A 63 5.97 24.85 -46.07
C THR A 63 5.55 25.08 -44.61
N GLY A 64 5.92 24.21 -43.67
CA GLY A 64 5.56 24.33 -42.22
C GLY A 64 6.47 25.26 -41.42
N LYS A 65 7.75 25.36 -41.77
CA LYS A 65 8.77 26.16 -41.05
C LYS A 65 8.54 27.67 -41.11
N ASN A 66 7.86 28.13 -42.13
CA ASN A 66 7.56 29.58 -42.38
C ASN A 66 6.25 30.02 -41.69
N LYS A 67 5.51 29.14 -40.99
CA LYS A 67 4.28 29.53 -40.30
C LYS A 67 4.62 30.21 -38.95
N THR A 68 3.92 31.31 -38.67
CA THR A 68 4.11 32.15 -37.46
C THR A 68 4.01 31.41 -36.14
N GLY A 69 3.51 30.17 -36.11
CA GLY A 69 3.42 29.31 -34.93
C GLY A 69 4.60 28.35 -34.71
N TYR A 70 5.48 28.16 -35.67
CA TYR A 70 6.56 27.18 -35.65
C TYR A 70 7.56 27.44 -34.50
N ASN A 71 7.93 28.69 -34.27
CA ASN A 71 8.85 29.08 -33.20
C ASN A 71 8.36 28.67 -31.79
N LYS A 72 7.03 28.63 -31.58
CA LYS A 72 6.45 28.18 -30.29
C LYS A 72 6.63 26.68 -30.09
N ILE A 73 6.41 25.88 -31.12
CA ILE A 73 6.57 24.43 -31.08
C ILE A 73 8.04 24.08 -30.83
N GLN A 74 8.95 24.78 -31.53
CA GLN A 74 10.39 24.61 -31.36
C GLN A 74 10.84 24.99 -29.94
N PHE A 75 10.37 26.12 -29.42
CA PHE A 75 10.64 26.55 -28.04
C PHE A 75 10.17 25.51 -27.04
N CYS A 76 8.93 25.00 -27.16
CA CYS A 76 8.37 24.02 -26.26
C CYS A 76 9.19 22.71 -26.26
N GLY A 77 9.64 22.25 -27.44
CA GLY A 77 10.49 21.07 -27.56
C GLY A 77 11.84 21.26 -26.87
N GLN A 78 12.50 22.39 -27.13
CA GLN A 78 13.81 22.73 -26.54
C GLN A 78 13.69 22.91 -24.99
N GLN A 79 12.60 23.52 -24.51
CA GLN A 79 12.39 23.69 -23.07
C GLN A 79 12.08 22.36 -22.38
N ALA A 80 11.27 21.49 -22.98
CA ALA A 80 11.02 20.15 -22.47
C ALA A 80 12.32 19.32 -22.38
N GLU A 81 13.20 19.42 -23.37
CA GLU A 81 14.51 18.77 -23.36
C GLU A 81 15.41 19.29 -22.23
N ARG A 82 15.47 20.61 -22.02
CA ARG A 82 16.22 21.24 -20.91
C ARG A 82 15.72 20.78 -19.56
N ASP A 83 14.41 20.55 -19.43
CA ASP A 83 13.77 20.08 -18.19
C ASP A 83 13.80 18.56 -18.03
N GLY A 84 14.49 17.83 -18.94
CA GLY A 84 14.64 16.38 -18.90
C GLY A 84 13.35 15.62 -19.24
N LEU A 85 12.41 16.25 -19.94
CA LEU A 85 11.13 15.67 -20.32
C LEU A 85 11.23 15.05 -21.71
N ARG A 86 10.77 13.82 -21.88
CA ARG A 86 10.90 13.07 -23.15
C ARG A 86 9.79 13.36 -24.15
N TYR A 87 8.66 13.93 -23.70
CA TYR A 87 7.48 14.14 -24.54
C TYR A 87 6.87 15.50 -24.26
N PHE A 88 6.35 16.15 -25.27
CA PHE A 88 5.49 17.32 -25.16
C PHE A 88 4.37 17.28 -26.19
N TRP A 89 3.27 17.96 -25.94
CA TRP A 89 2.16 18.08 -26.87
C TRP A 89 1.68 19.53 -27.01
N VAL A 90 1.08 19.83 -28.17
CA VAL A 90 0.52 21.15 -28.47
C VAL A 90 -0.81 20.96 -29.15
N ASP A 91 -1.87 21.58 -28.63
CA ASP A 91 -3.26 21.50 -29.14
C ASP A 91 -3.42 21.79 -30.62
N THR A 92 -2.54 22.62 -31.15
CA THR A 92 -2.62 23.11 -32.55
C THR A 92 -2.19 22.06 -33.55
N CYS A 93 -1.24 21.21 -33.26
CA CYS A 93 -0.65 20.27 -34.22
C CYS A 93 -0.86 18.79 -33.79
N CYS A 94 -1.31 18.52 -32.56
CA CYS A 94 -1.53 17.18 -32.06
C CYS A 94 -2.99 16.71 -32.12
N ILE A 95 -3.93 17.57 -32.57
CA ILE A 95 -5.34 17.25 -32.71
C ILE A 95 -5.71 17.40 -34.19
N ASP A 96 -6.25 16.36 -34.81
CA ASP A 96 -6.80 16.45 -36.18
C ASP A 96 -8.18 17.14 -36.17
N LYS A 97 -8.18 18.40 -36.53
CA LYS A 97 -9.41 19.21 -36.53
C LYS A 97 -10.30 18.94 -37.76
N SER A 98 -9.87 18.10 -38.69
CA SER A 98 -10.67 17.65 -39.83
C SER A 98 -11.57 16.45 -39.45
N SER A 99 -11.21 15.70 -38.42
CA SER A 99 -12.02 14.62 -37.86
C SER A 99 -12.91 15.17 -36.74
N SER A 100 -14.22 15.20 -36.96
CA SER A 100 -15.17 15.63 -35.92
C SER A 100 -15.20 14.72 -34.70
N ALA A 101 -14.97 13.42 -34.85
CA ALA A 101 -14.90 12.47 -33.76
C ALA A 101 -13.65 12.72 -32.89
N GLU A 102 -12.46 12.86 -33.50
CA GLU A 102 -11.23 13.17 -32.79
C GLU A 102 -11.29 14.53 -32.08
N LEU A 103 -11.85 15.52 -32.74
CA LEU A 103 -12.05 16.87 -32.19
C LEU A 103 -12.96 16.82 -30.95
N GLN A 104 -14.06 16.05 -31.01
CA GLN A 104 -14.98 15.90 -29.90
C GLN A 104 -14.31 15.19 -28.70
N GLU A 105 -13.59 14.11 -28.96
CA GLU A 105 -12.83 13.40 -27.93
C GLU A 105 -11.76 14.30 -27.30
N ALA A 106 -10.99 15.00 -28.14
CA ALA A 106 -9.94 15.90 -27.70
C ALA A 106 -10.48 17.01 -26.78
N ILE A 107 -11.54 17.69 -27.18
CA ILE A 107 -12.14 18.82 -26.44
C ILE A 107 -12.68 18.33 -25.09
N ASN A 108 -13.38 17.21 -25.04
CA ASN A 108 -13.89 16.64 -23.79
C ASN A 108 -12.78 16.10 -22.87
N SER A 109 -11.60 15.77 -23.41
CA SER A 109 -10.46 15.21 -22.64
C SER A 109 -9.37 16.25 -22.31
N MET A 110 -9.37 17.40 -22.99
CA MET A 110 -8.28 18.41 -22.97
C MET A 110 -7.94 18.89 -21.55
N PHE A 111 -8.93 19.14 -20.72
CA PHE A 111 -8.72 19.56 -19.33
C PHE A 111 -7.92 18.52 -18.55
N ARG A 112 -8.24 17.22 -18.68
CA ARG A 112 -7.50 16.11 -18.07
C ARG A 112 -6.08 15.99 -18.61
N TRP A 113 -5.86 16.24 -19.90
CA TRP A 113 -4.52 16.23 -20.46
C TRP A 113 -3.64 17.32 -19.85
N TYR A 114 -4.18 18.53 -19.66
CA TYR A 114 -3.49 19.61 -18.95
C TYR A 114 -3.29 19.28 -17.45
N GLN A 115 -4.28 18.69 -16.81
CA GLN A 115 -4.22 18.32 -15.40
C GLN A 115 -3.12 17.26 -15.12
N ASN A 116 -2.93 16.31 -16.05
CA ASN A 116 -1.94 15.25 -15.95
C ASN A 116 -0.57 15.63 -16.51
N ALA A 117 -0.41 16.84 -17.03
CA ALA A 117 0.87 17.33 -17.53
C ALA A 117 1.80 17.68 -16.36
N GLU A 118 3.06 17.23 -16.44
CA GLU A 118 4.10 17.58 -15.46
C GLU A 118 4.33 19.09 -15.41
N ARG A 119 4.40 19.73 -16.57
CA ARG A 119 4.56 21.17 -16.75
C ARG A 119 3.74 21.69 -17.93
N CYS A 120 3.31 22.95 -17.82
CA CYS A 120 2.66 23.68 -18.89
C CYS A 120 3.47 24.94 -19.22
N TYR A 121 4.03 25.02 -20.43
CA TYR A 121 4.84 26.16 -20.89
C TYR A 121 3.97 27.17 -21.63
N VAL A 122 3.91 28.39 -21.11
CA VAL A 122 3.19 29.51 -21.68
C VAL A 122 4.18 30.44 -22.39
N TYR A 123 4.25 30.37 -23.75
CA TYR A 123 5.09 31.21 -24.54
C TYR A 123 4.34 32.46 -24.97
N LEU A 124 4.75 33.64 -24.48
CA LEU A 124 4.09 34.94 -24.73
C LEU A 124 4.79 35.70 -25.87
N SER A 125 4.29 35.52 -27.09
CA SER A 125 4.91 36.10 -28.31
C SER A 125 4.92 37.64 -28.39
N ASN A 126 4.19 38.31 -27.48
CA ASN A 126 4.08 39.76 -27.41
C ASN A 126 4.81 40.36 -26.19
N VAL A 127 5.56 39.58 -25.46
CA VAL A 127 6.32 39.98 -24.26
C VAL A 127 7.80 39.77 -24.53
N LEU A 128 8.61 40.85 -24.43
CA LEU A 128 10.08 40.81 -24.52
C LEU A 128 10.65 41.02 -23.14
N TYR A 129 11.67 40.23 -22.75
CA TYR A 129 12.35 40.36 -21.45
C TYR A 129 13.35 41.52 -21.47
N GLY A 130 14.11 41.70 -22.58
CA GLY A 130 15.14 42.72 -22.76
C GLY A 130 16.43 42.40 -21.97
N SER A 131 17.58 42.71 -22.53
CA SER A 131 18.87 42.56 -21.85
C SER A 131 19.19 43.82 -21.01
N SER A 132 19.09 43.75 -19.71
CA SER A 132 19.58 44.79 -18.76
C SER A 132 20.23 44.09 -17.54
N ASP A 133 21.32 44.60 -17.08
CA ASP A 133 22.12 44.01 -15.96
C ASP A 133 21.49 44.19 -14.59
N ARG A 134 20.28 44.73 -14.47
CA ARG A 134 19.55 44.91 -13.19
C ARG A 134 18.15 44.31 -13.27
N ASP A 135 17.90 43.32 -12.46
CA ASP A 135 16.63 42.55 -12.38
C ASP A 135 15.39 43.46 -12.11
N ASP A 136 15.50 44.50 -11.32
CA ASP A 136 14.41 45.43 -11.02
C ASP A 136 13.99 46.24 -12.23
N GLU A 137 14.90 46.61 -13.11
CA GLU A 137 14.63 47.35 -14.31
C GLU A 137 14.02 46.50 -15.43
N CYS A 138 14.44 45.22 -15.50
CA CYS A 138 13.82 44.22 -16.41
C CYS A 138 12.37 43.95 -16.00
N SER A 139 12.09 43.79 -14.70
CA SER A 139 10.74 43.56 -14.19
C SER A 139 9.78 44.71 -14.49
N ARG A 140 10.22 45.96 -14.44
CA ARG A 140 9.41 47.12 -14.80
C ARG A 140 9.06 47.18 -16.27
N ARG A 141 9.87 46.61 -17.15
CA ARG A 141 9.68 46.67 -18.61
C ARG A 141 8.70 45.59 -19.12
N TRP A 142 8.81 44.35 -18.69
CA TRP A 142 7.97 43.25 -19.23
C TRP A 142 6.59 43.14 -18.56
N LYS A 143 6.45 43.50 -17.24
CA LYS A 143 5.17 43.37 -16.51
C LYS A 143 3.98 44.08 -17.19
N PRO A 144 4.10 45.32 -17.75
CA PRO A 144 3.00 45.97 -18.45
C PRO A 144 2.60 45.20 -19.72
N ALA A 145 3.55 44.64 -20.48
CA ALA A 145 3.30 43.84 -21.65
C ALA A 145 2.66 42.50 -21.31
N PHE A 146 3.08 41.89 -20.19
CA PHE A 146 2.49 40.68 -19.60
C PHE A 146 1.01 40.92 -19.28
N LYS A 147 0.68 41.99 -18.54
CA LYS A 147 -0.71 42.35 -18.19
C LYS A 147 -1.61 42.55 -19.42
N LYS A 148 -1.06 43.03 -20.53
CA LYS A 148 -1.77 43.23 -21.79
C LYS A 148 -1.68 42.05 -22.75
N SER A 149 -1.17 40.90 -22.32
CA SER A 149 -1.00 39.75 -23.21
C SER A 149 -2.35 39.16 -23.63
N ARG A 150 -2.49 38.98 -24.96
CA ARG A 150 -3.68 38.35 -25.57
C ARG A 150 -3.90 36.91 -25.07
N TRP A 151 -2.90 36.28 -24.46
CA TRP A 151 -3.04 34.95 -23.93
C TRP A 151 -4.13 34.91 -22.82
N PHE A 152 -4.22 35.94 -22.00
CA PHE A 152 -5.21 36.00 -20.91
C PHE A 152 -6.66 36.25 -21.41
N THR A 153 -6.83 36.67 -22.64
CA THR A 153 -8.17 36.95 -23.21
C THR A 153 -8.69 35.83 -24.11
N ARG A 154 -7.95 34.75 -24.33
CA ARG A 154 -8.41 33.60 -25.14
C ARG A 154 -9.18 32.60 -24.26
N GLY A 155 -10.28 32.02 -24.80
CA GLY A 155 -11.12 31.06 -24.11
C GLY A 155 -10.36 29.81 -23.63
N TRP A 156 -9.72 29.11 -24.54
CA TRP A 156 -9.03 27.84 -24.27
C TRP A 156 -7.85 27.95 -23.30
N THR A 157 -7.20 29.12 -23.21
CA THR A 157 -6.10 29.32 -22.25
C THR A 157 -6.56 29.35 -20.77
N LEU A 158 -7.86 29.34 -20.50
CA LEU A 158 -8.40 29.19 -19.17
C LEU A 158 -8.07 27.81 -18.61
N GLN A 159 -8.24 26.75 -19.41
CA GLN A 159 -7.87 25.38 -19.03
C GLN A 159 -6.35 25.25 -18.86
N GLU A 160 -5.57 25.87 -19.76
CA GLU A 160 -4.10 25.89 -19.68
C GLU A 160 -3.59 26.56 -18.41
N LEU A 161 -4.33 27.54 -17.87
CA LEU A 161 -3.98 28.23 -16.63
C LEU A 161 -4.36 27.47 -15.37
N ILE A 162 -5.53 26.83 -15.35
CA ILE A 162 -6.12 26.28 -14.12
C ILE A 162 -5.78 24.80 -13.94
N ALA A 163 -5.83 23.99 -15.00
CA ALA A 163 -5.74 22.54 -14.90
C ALA A 163 -4.35 22.00 -14.51
N PRO A 164 -3.21 22.50 -15.07
CA PRO A 164 -1.89 21.93 -14.76
C PRO A 164 -1.44 22.17 -13.32
N ALA A 165 -0.66 21.26 -12.79
CA ALA A 165 0.00 21.44 -11.50
C ALA A 165 1.05 22.56 -11.54
N SER A 166 1.84 22.64 -12.62
CA SER A 166 2.84 23.69 -12.87
C SER A 166 2.57 24.44 -14.17
N VAL A 167 2.49 25.78 -14.11
CA VAL A 167 2.35 26.68 -15.27
C VAL A 167 3.49 27.68 -15.23
N GLU A 168 4.29 27.72 -16.29
CA GLU A 168 5.50 28.53 -16.38
C GLU A 168 5.40 29.49 -17.58
N PHE A 169 5.70 30.78 -17.34
CA PHE A 169 5.56 31.84 -18.34
C PHE A 169 6.93 32.22 -18.93
N PHE A 170 6.98 32.29 -20.26
CA PHE A 170 8.17 32.66 -20.99
C PHE A 170 7.90 33.80 -21.95
N SER A 171 8.88 34.67 -22.15
CA SER A 171 8.87 35.76 -23.10
C SER A 171 9.06 35.29 -24.54
N LYS A 172 8.93 36.17 -25.51
CA LYS A 172 9.17 35.90 -26.94
C LYS A 172 10.63 35.45 -27.22
N ASP A 173 11.57 35.95 -26.47
CA ASP A 173 13.01 35.63 -26.54
C ASP A 173 13.39 34.41 -25.69
N GLY A 174 12.40 33.71 -25.10
CA GLY A 174 12.60 32.49 -24.39
C GLY A 174 13.05 32.63 -22.91
N ALA A 175 13.07 33.86 -22.38
CA ALA A 175 13.42 34.12 -21.00
C ALA A 175 12.25 33.72 -20.07
N TYR A 176 12.58 33.11 -18.93
CA TYR A 176 11.63 32.74 -17.85
C TYR A 176 11.12 34.00 -17.14
N LEU A 177 9.80 34.19 -17.12
CA LEU A 177 9.15 35.36 -16.49
C LEU A 177 8.63 35.08 -15.07
N GLY A 178 8.42 33.80 -14.75
CA GLY A 178 7.86 33.34 -13.49
C GLY A 178 6.88 32.20 -13.69
N ASN A 179 6.39 31.62 -12.61
CA ASN A 179 5.35 30.58 -12.63
C ASN A 179 4.01 31.12 -12.10
N ARG A 180 2.96 30.28 -12.16
CA ARG A 180 1.63 30.65 -11.67
C ARG A 180 1.63 31.09 -10.21
N GLN A 181 2.47 30.49 -9.35
CA GLN A 181 2.56 30.84 -7.93
C GLN A 181 3.28 32.18 -7.73
N SER A 182 4.43 32.40 -8.39
CA SER A 182 5.19 33.66 -8.26
C SER A 182 4.46 34.88 -8.85
N LEU A 183 3.52 34.66 -9.77
CA LEU A 183 2.74 35.68 -10.46
C LEU A 183 1.24 35.65 -10.10
N GLU A 184 0.83 34.91 -9.07
CA GLU A 184 -0.57 34.67 -8.72
C GLU A 184 -1.38 35.97 -8.55
N GLN A 185 -0.84 36.95 -7.82
CA GLN A 185 -1.51 38.23 -7.62
C GLN A 185 -1.70 39.00 -8.94
N THR A 186 -0.68 39.01 -9.78
CA THR A 186 -0.77 39.66 -11.09
C THR A 186 -1.78 38.95 -12.03
N VAL A 187 -1.80 37.62 -11.98
CA VAL A 187 -2.76 36.82 -12.76
C VAL A 187 -4.19 37.01 -12.24
N HIS A 188 -4.38 37.10 -10.93
CA HIS A 188 -5.67 37.43 -10.30
C HIS A 188 -6.18 38.79 -10.77
N GLU A 189 -5.33 39.85 -10.73
CA GLU A 189 -5.67 41.17 -11.17
C GLU A 189 -6.11 41.24 -12.66
N ILE A 190 -5.49 40.43 -13.53
CA ILE A 190 -5.79 40.37 -14.97
C ILE A 190 -7.09 39.60 -15.22
N THR A 191 -7.26 38.46 -14.56
CA THR A 191 -8.27 37.47 -14.95
C THR A 191 -9.50 37.46 -14.06
N GLY A 192 -9.41 37.99 -12.83
CA GLY A 192 -10.45 37.88 -11.81
C GLY A 192 -10.59 36.48 -11.18
N ILE A 193 -9.69 35.53 -11.53
CA ILE A 193 -9.71 34.19 -10.97
C ILE A 193 -9.22 34.26 -9.51
N ALA A 194 -9.95 33.66 -8.59
CA ALA A 194 -9.57 33.63 -7.18
C ALA A 194 -8.17 33.02 -6.99
N VAL A 195 -7.37 33.64 -6.08
CA VAL A 195 -5.99 33.20 -5.81
C VAL A 195 -5.98 31.74 -5.35
N GLU A 196 -6.99 31.31 -4.58
CA GLU A 196 -7.16 29.94 -4.12
C GLU A 196 -7.36 28.96 -5.28
N ALA A 197 -8.04 29.36 -6.36
CA ALA A 197 -8.19 28.56 -7.58
C ALA A 197 -6.87 28.44 -8.34
N LEU A 198 -6.07 29.51 -8.39
CA LEU A 198 -4.73 29.52 -8.96
C LEU A 198 -3.75 28.65 -8.15
N ARG A 199 -3.96 28.50 -6.86
CA ARG A 199 -3.19 27.60 -5.96
C ARG A 199 -3.64 26.14 -6.07
N GLY A 200 -4.65 25.81 -6.87
CA GLY A 200 -5.10 24.44 -7.11
C GLY A 200 -6.19 23.95 -6.16
N ARG A 201 -6.90 24.85 -5.48
CA ARG A 201 -8.11 24.50 -4.72
C ARG A 201 -9.14 23.84 -5.64
N PRO A 202 -9.81 22.74 -5.23
CA PRO A 202 -10.79 22.04 -6.05
C PRO A 202 -11.86 22.95 -6.63
N LEU A 203 -12.07 22.89 -7.95
CA LEU A 203 -13.00 23.79 -8.65
C LEU A 203 -14.46 23.62 -8.18
N SER A 204 -14.82 22.46 -7.65
CA SER A 204 -16.13 22.20 -7.05
C SER A 204 -16.45 23.06 -5.83
N GLN A 205 -15.45 23.67 -5.20
CA GLN A 205 -15.61 24.54 -4.03
C GLN A 205 -15.94 25.99 -4.38
N PHE A 206 -15.85 26.33 -5.67
CA PHE A 206 -16.21 27.66 -6.19
C PHE A 206 -17.65 27.62 -6.74
N ARG A 207 -18.38 28.71 -6.53
CA ARG A 207 -19.76 28.84 -7.02
C ARG A 207 -19.82 28.77 -8.53
N THR A 208 -20.95 28.32 -9.05
CA THR A 208 -21.18 28.19 -10.50
C THR A 208 -21.01 29.54 -11.21
N ASP A 209 -21.61 30.61 -10.65
CA ASP A 209 -21.50 31.97 -11.17
C ASP A 209 -20.06 32.50 -11.18
N GLU A 210 -19.31 32.20 -10.14
CA GLU A 210 -17.90 32.55 -10.02
C GLU A 210 -17.05 31.87 -11.13
N ARG A 211 -17.24 30.56 -11.31
CA ARG A 211 -16.52 29.80 -12.38
C ARG A 211 -16.91 30.26 -13.79
N LEU A 212 -18.15 30.61 -14.02
CA LEU A 212 -18.60 31.22 -15.29
C LEU A 212 -17.95 32.58 -15.50
N SER A 213 -17.80 33.39 -14.45
CA SER A 213 -17.18 34.72 -14.56
C SER A 213 -15.74 34.69 -15.04
N TRP A 214 -15.00 33.59 -14.81
CA TRP A 214 -13.59 33.46 -15.25
C TRP A 214 -13.45 33.42 -16.78
N ALA A 215 -14.52 33.06 -17.49
CA ALA A 215 -14.56 33.09 -18.96
C ALA A 215 -15.18 34.38 -19.54
N ALA A 216 -15.84 35.20 -18.73
CA ALA A 216 -16.65 36.34 -19.20
C ALA A 216 -15.88 37.37 -20.07
N LYS A 217 -14.59 37.59 -19.78
CA LYS A 217 -13.72 38.52 -20.50
C LYS A 217 -12.90 37.85 -21.62
N ARG A 218 -13.13 36.55 -21.88
CA ARG A 218 -12.36 35.75 -22.84
C ARG A 218 -13.09 35.68 -24.18
N GLN A 219 -12.31 35.56 -25.24
CA GLN A 219 -12.80 35.50 -26.60
C GLN A 219 -12.36 34.20 -27.26
N THR A 220 -13.20 33.64 -28.11
CA THR A 220 -12.96 32.43 -28.88
C THR A 220 -13.17 32.71 -30.37
N THR A 221 -12.52 31.92 -31.23
CA THR A 221 -12.66 32.05 -32.68
C THR A 221 -14.00 31.54 -33.17
N ARG A 222 -14.52 30.49 -32.56
CA ARG A 222 -15.88 29.97 -32.74
C ARG A 222 -16.70 30.38 -31.55
N GLU A 223 -17.94 30.78 -31.77
CA GLU A 223 -18.82 31.30 -30.72
C GLU A 223 -19.14 30.26 -29.67
N GLU A 224 -19.34 29.02 -30.09
CA GLU A 224 -19.66 27.87 -29.22
C GLU A 224 -18.49 27.50 -28.30
N ASP A 225 -17.26 27.78 -28.70
CA ASP A 225 -16.07 27.53 -27.87
C ASP A 225 -16.08 28.34 -26.57
N ASN A 226 -16.92 29.38 -26.44
CA ASN A 226 -17.16 30.07 -25.17
C ASN A 226 -17.75 29.13 -24.11
N ALA A 227 -18.60 28.18 -24.51
CA ALA A 227 -19.13 27.15 -23.65
C ALA A 227 -18.16 25.97 -23.55
N TYR A 228 -17.59 25.53 -24.68
CA TYR A 228 -16.78 24.30 -24.69
C TYR A 228 -15.46 24.43 -23.96
N CYS A 229 -14.87 25.61 -23.86
CA CYS A 229 -13.66 25.81 -23.02
C CYS A 229 -13.94 25.72 -21.51
N LEU A 230 -15.22 25.66 -21.09
CA LEU A 230 -15.65 25.50 -19.71
C LEU A 230 -15.97 24.05 -19.35
N LEU A 231 -16.08 23.12 -20.30
CA LEU A 231 -16.47 21.74 -20.04
C LEU A 231 -15.65 21.08 -18.92
N GLY A 232 -14.32 21.19 -19.00
CA GLY A 232 -13.43 20.65 -17.97
C GLY A 232 -13.50 21.40 -16.62
N ILE A 233 -13.80 22.71 -16.63
CA ILE A 233 -13.96 23.52 -15.41
C ILE A 233 -15.18 23.06 -14.61
N PHE A 234 -16.23 22.57 -15.30
CA PHE A 234 -17.43 22.02 -14.66
C PHE A 234 -17.44 20.50 -14.57
N ASN A 235 -16.43 19.82 -15.11
CA ASN A 235 -16.37 18.35 -15.23
C ASN A 235 -17.58 17.77 -15.98
N ILE A 236 -17.95 18.41 -17.08
CA ILE A 236 -19.09 18.07 -17.95
C ILE A 236 -18.59 17.51 -19.27
N TYR A 237 -19.32 16.53 -19.79
CA TYR A 237 -19.14 15.93 -21.11
C TYR A 237 -20.40 16.19 -21.92
N MET A 238 -20.27 16.85 -23.06
CA MET A 238 -21.40 17.07 -23.95
C MET A 238 -20.99 16.99 -25.41
N PRO A 239 -21.90 16.62 -26.32
CA PRO A 239 -21.66 16.64 -27.75
C PRO A 239 -21.35 18.07 -28.25
N LEU A 240 -20.37 18.21 -29.11
CA LEU A 240 -20.06 19.49 -29.74
C LEU A 240 -20.96 19.70 -30.96
N ILE A 241 -21.73 20.79 -30.96
CA ILE A 241 -22.61 21.17 -32.05
C ILE A 241 -22.18 22.55 -32.53
N TYR A 242 -21.28 22.57 -33.53
CA TYR A 242 -20.86 23.81 -34.14
C TYR A 242 -21.94 24.31 -35.11
N GLY A 243 -22.27 25.59 -35.04
CA GLY A 243 -23.37 26.22 -35.76
C GLY A 243 -24.61 26.46 -34.92
N GLU A 244 -24.62 26.01 -33.65
CA GLU A 244 -25.73 26.30 -32.72
C GLU A 244 -25.69 27.76 -32.20
N GLY A 245 -24.53 28.40 -32.28
CA GLY A 245 -24.27 29.72 -31.74
C GLY A 245 -23.97 29.76 -30.28
N ARG A 246 -23.42 30.87 -29.78
CA ARG A 246 -22.96 31.06 -28.43
C ARG A 246 -24.03 30.83 -27.35
N GLU A 247 -25.22 31.43 -27.59
CA GLU A 247 -26.30 31.40 -26.56
C GLU A 247 -26.83 30.00 -26.32
N ASN A 248 -27.03 29.22 -27.42
CA ASN A 248 -27.50 27.84 -27.30
C ASN A 248 -26.45 26.91 -26.64
N ALA A 249 -25.17 27.09 -27.01
CA ALA A 249 -24.08 26.31 -26.41
C ALA A 249 -23.95 26.58 -24.89
N ILE A 250 -24.08 27.85 -24.45
CA ILE A 250 -24.07 28.22 -23.02
C ILE A 250 -25.31 27.70 -22.32
N ALA A 251 -26.50 27.83 -22.88
CA ALA A 251 -27.74 27.31 -22.30
C ALA A 251 -27.66 25.78 -22.07
N ARG A 252 -27.12 25.03 -23.03
CA ARG A 252 -26.87 23.59 -22.89
C ARG A 252 -25.87 23.27 -21.77
N LEU A 253 -24.80 24.06 -21.66
CA LEU A 253 -23.82 23.92 -20.60
C LEU A 253 -24.50 24.17 -19.24
N GLU A 254 -25.25 25.27 -19.10
CA GLU A 254 -25.96 25.60 -17.86
C GLU A 254 -27.02 24.57 -17.51
N GLU A 255 -27.76 24.02 -18.49
CA GLU A 255 -28.68 22.91 -18.28
C GLU A 255 -27.98 21.65 -17.73
N GLN A 256 -26.79 21.32 -18.26
CA GLN A 256 -26.00 20.18 -17.75
C GLN A 256 -25.44 20.47 -16.34
N VAL A 257 -24.98 21.70 -16.06
CA VAL A 257 -24.54 22.14 -14.73
C VAL A 257 -25.71 22.02 -13.75
N GLU A 258 -26.91 22.46 -14.14
CA GLU A 258 -28.10 22.38 -13.32
C GLU A 258 -28.58 20.93 -13.10
N LYS A 259 -28.52 20.08 -14.14
CA LYS A 259 -28.79 18.64 -14.01
C LYS A 259 -27.85 17.98 -13.03
N ILE A 260 -26.55 18.30 -13.07
CA ILE A 260 -25.55 17.74 -12.14
C ILE A 260 -25.77 18.31 -10.73
N SER A 261 -26.14 19.58 -10.61
CA SER A 261 -26.42 20.19 -9.30
C SER A 261 -27.75 19.71 -8.70
N LYS A 262 -28.74 19.39 -9.56
CA LYS A 262 -30.04 18.80 -9.17
C LYS A 262 -30.01 17.28 -9.08
N ALA A 263 -29.11 16.59 -9.79
CA ALA A 263 -28.83 15.19 -9.55
C ALA A 263 -28.20 15.13 -8.16
N LYS A 264 -29.02 14.93 -7.12
CA LYS A 264 -28.57 14.42 -5.84
C LYS A 264 -27.66 13.26 -6.19
N ILE A 265 -26.37 13.37 -5.85
CA ILE A 265 -25.51 12.19 -5.69
C ILE A 265 -26.39 11.23 -4.91
N PRO A 266 -26.69 10.01 -5.40
CA PRO A 266 -27.52 9.09 -4.64
C PRO A 266 -26.84 8.98 -3.28
N SER A 267 -27.44 9.59 -2.25
CA SER A 267 -26.91 9.47 -0.91
C SER A 267 -26.93 7.99 -0.61
N LEU A 268 -25.79 7.45 -0.24
CA LEU A 268 -25.68 6.07 0.18
C LEU A 268 -26.79 5.79 1.21
N ASP A 269 -27.48 4.68 1.05
CA ASP A 269 -28.44 4.24 2.05
C ASP A 269 -27.74 3.85 3.35
N ASN A 270 -28.50 3.69 4.42
CA ASN A 270 -27.92 3.36 5.72
C ASN A 270 -27.19 2.00 5.72
N ASP A 271 -27.68 1.03 4.95
CA ASP A 271 -27.04 -0.28 4.84
C ASP A 271 -25.70 -0.20 4.09
N GLN A 272 -25.62 0.63 3.05
CA GLN A 272 -24.39 0.86 2.30
C GLN A 272 -23.35 1.58 3.18
N ARG A 273 -23.77 2.60 3.94
CA ARG A 273 -22.89 3.28 4.91
C ARG A 273 -22.39 2.33 5.99
N GLN A 274 -23.26 1.47 6.50
CA GLN A 274 -22.87 0.48 7.50
C GLN A 274 -21.85 -0.52 6.93
N ARG A 275 -22.04 -1.00 5.70
CA ARG A 275 -21.06 -1.87 5.03
C ARG A 275 -19.70 -1.20 4.85
N LEU A 276 -19.66 0.09 4.52
CA LEU A 276 -18.41 0.85 4.43
C LEU A 276 -17.76 1.03 5.79
N LEU A 277 -18.53 1.29 6.85
CA LEU A 277 -18.01 1.31 8.22
C LEU A 277 -17.43 -0.05 8.63
N ASP A 278 -18.13 -1.13 8.33
CA ASP A 278 -17.67 -2.48 8.66
C ASP A 278 -16.41 -2.84 7.87
N SER A 279 -16.26 -2.36 6.63
CA SER A 279 -15.04 -2.55 5.84
C SER A 279 -13.82 -1.82 6.39
N LEU A 280 -14.00 -0.79 7.22
CA LEU A 280 -12.90 -0.12 7.93
C LEU A 280 -12.42 -0.92 9.15
N ARG A 281 -13.27 -1.82 9.70
CA ARG A 281 -12.92 -2.64 10.87
C ARG A 281 -11.87 -3.68 10.52
N PHE A 282 -11.07 -4.04 11.50
CA PHE A 282 -10.18 -5.21 11.51
C PHE A 282 -10.01 -5.71 12.95
N ASP A 283 -9.74 -7.00 13.11
CA ASP A 283 -9.87 -7.69 14.40
C ASP A 283 -8.97 -7.16 15.51
N GLN A 284 -7.79 -6.64 15.18
CA GLN A 284 -6.75 -6.24 16.13
C GLN A 284 -6.65 -4.72 16.37
N ILE A 285 -7.70 -3.95 16.00
CA ILE A 285 -7.68 -2.48 15.98
C ILE A 285 -7.25 -1.82 17.31
N ASP A 286 -7.59 -2.44 18.45
CA ASP A 286 -7.26 -1.96 19.79
C ASP A 286 -6.28 -2.89 20.55
N ALA A 287 -5.79 -3.95 19.90
CA ALA A 287 -5.01 -5.00 20.58
C ALA A 287 -3.77 -4.44 21.26
N ARG A 288 -3.00 -3.61 20.58
CA ARG A 288 -1.79 -2.99 21.14
C ARG A 288 -2.09 -2.11 22.35
N GLN A 289 -3.11 -1.26 22.28
CA GLN A 289 -3.49 -0.42 23.43
C GLN A 289 -3.89 -1.26 24.65
N MET A 290 -4.54 -2.40 24.47
CA MET A 290 -4.93 -3.29 25.57
C MET A 290 -3.73 -3.96 26.22
N THR A 291 -2.72 -4.35 25.44
CA THR A 291 -1.52 -5.06 25.95
C THR A 291 -0.55 -4.16 26.70
N ILE A 292 -0.51 -2.85 26.40
CA ILE A 292 0.34 -1.90 27.13
C ILE A 292 -0.09 -1.87 28.60
N LYS A 293 0.86 -2.10 29.52
CA LYS A 293 0.62 -2.03 30.96
C LYS A 293 0.14 -0.62 31.37
N ASN A 294 -0.79 -0.55 32.30
CA ASN A 294 -1.22 0.72 32.87
C ASN A 294 -0.07 1.39 33.63
N ALA A 295 -0.05 2.70 33.62
CA ALA A 295 0.88 3.47 34.41
C ALA A 295 0.76 3.10 35.90
N HIS A 296 1.89 2.99 36.59
CA HIS A 296 1.90 2.82 38.03
C HIS A 296 1.16 3.99 38.72
N ALA A 297 0.47 3.72 39.82
CA ALA A 297 -0.49 4.64 40.44
C ALA A 297 0.01 6.08 40.66
N LYS A 298 1.33 6.24 40.89
CA LYS A 298 1.95 7.54 41.15
C LYS A 298 2.75 8.10 39.98
N THR A 299 2.79 7.43 38.82
CA THR A 299 3.62 7.80 37.66
C THR A 299 2.80 8.49 36.57
N CYS A 300 3.48 9.12 35.61
CA CYS A 300 2.98 9.82 34.43
C CYS A 300 2.18 11.12 34.68
N LYS A 301 1.85 11.44 35.95
CA LYS A 301 0.99 12.60 36.29
C LYS A 301 1.65 13.94 35.93
N TRP A 302 2.96 14.00 35.94
CA TRP A 302 3.75 15.18 35.61
C TRP A 302 3.51 15.71 34.20
N LEU A 303 3.13 14.85 33.25
CA LEU A 303 2.83 15.26 31.89
C LEU A 303 1.71 16.30 31.84
N LEU A 304 0.70 16.15 32.70
CA LEU A 304 -0.49 17.03 32.72
C LEU A 304 -0.18 18.46 33.19
N THR A 305 0.97 18.67 33.79
CA THR A 305 1.43 19.99 34.28
C THR A 305 2.57 20.57 33.44
N LYS A 306 3.00 19.84 32.38
CA LYS A 306 4.05 20.32 31.48
C LYS A 306 3.54 21.42 30.57
N PRO A 307 4.28 22.54 30.43
CA PRO A 307 3.91 23.64 29.55
C PRO A 307 3.63 23.18 28.12
N GLU A 308 4.50 22.32 27.54
CA GLU A 308 4.36 21.82 26.17
C GLU A 308 3.05 21.05 25.97
N TYR A 309 2.61 20.29 26.98
CA TYR A 309 1.35 19.53 26.93
C TYR A 309 0.13 20.45 27.10
N ILE A 310 0.22 21.44 27.99
CA ILE A 310 -0.84 22.43 28.25
C ILE A 310 -1.00 23.33 27.03
N ASP A 311 0.09 23.85 26.51
CA ASP A 311 0.11 24.72 25.32
C ASP A 311 -0.42 24.00 24.10
N TRP A 312 -0.05 22.72 23.91
CA TRP A 312 -0.60 21.91 22.84
C TRP A 312 -2.12 21.75 22.92
N LEU A 313 -2.68 21.61 24.13
CA LEU A 313 -4.14 21.49 24.33
C LEU A 313 -4.90 22.80 24.15
N ASP A 314 -4.21 23.94 24.20
CA ASP A 314 -4.81 25.25 24.01
C ASP A 314 -5.09 25.53 22.53
N THR A 315 -6.35 25.48 22.16
CA THR A 315 -6.78 25.71 20.77
C THR A 315 -6.58 27.14 20.30
N THR A 316 -6.35 28.09 21.18
CA THR A 316 -6.07 29.49 20.81
C THR A 316 -4.65 29.65 20.24
N ARG A 317 -3.75 28.74 20.57
CA ARG A 317 -2.35 28.71 20.12
C ARG A 317 -2.08 27.81 18.92
N LEU A 318 -3.11 27.28 18.24
CA LEU A 318 -2.96 26.44 17.06
C LEU A 318 -2.08 27.04 15.97
N GLY A 319 -2.05 28.36 15.81
CA GLY A 319 -1.18 29.06 14.86
C GLY A 319 0.33 28.91 15.14
N GLU A 320 0.71 28.62 16.39
CA GLU A 320 2.12 28.49 16.80
C GLU A 320 2.65 27.07 16.52
N HIS A 321 1.86 26.03 16.83
CA HIS A 321 2.29 24.63 16.80
C HIS A 321 1.49 23.75 15.82
N HIS A 322 0.57 24.30 15.04
CA HIS A 322 -0.27 23.62 14.06
C HIS A 322 -1.00 22.37 14.60
N GLY A 323 -1.22 22.32 15.91
CA GLY A 323 -1.87 21.19 16.59
C GLY A 323 -0.95 20.01 16.90
N PHE A 324 0.38 20.11 16.76
CA PHE A 324 1.29 18.99 16.98
C PHE A 324 2.00 19.02 18.33
N LEU A 325 2.02 17.84 18.99
CA LEU A 325 2.93 17.50 20.07
C LEU A 325 3.66 16.19 19.73
N TRP A 326 4.98 16.16 19.86
CA TRP A 326 5.78 14.96 19.63
C TRP A 326 6.56 14.56 20.88
N ILE A 327 6.22 13.39 21.44
CA ILE A 327 6.89 12.79 22.58
C ILE A 327 7.97 11.84 22.07
N LYS A 328 9.24 12.17 22.35
CA LYS A 328 10.42 11.37 21.92
C LYS A 328 11.14 10.77 23.12
N GLY A 329 11.83 9.66 22.89
CA GLY A 329 12.67 9.07 23.93
C GLY A 329 13.30 7.74 23.53
N LYS A 330 14.34 7.31 24.26
CA LYS A 330 15.04 6.04 24.06
C LYS A 330 14.09 4.83 24.14
N PRO A 331 14.47 3.69 23.57
CA PRO A 331 13.76 2.45 23.80
C PRO A 331 13.62 2.15 25.31
N GLY A 332 12.45 1.70 25.75
CA GLY A 332 12.22 1.31 27.13
C GLY A 332 12.02 2.45 28.15
N THR A 333 11.90 3.72 27.72
CA THR A 333 11.62 4.87 28.62
C THR A 333 10.18 4.94 29.11
N GLY A 334 9.25 4.16 28.52
CA GLY A 334 7.85 4.16 28.94
C GLY A 334 6.94 5.07 28.11
N LYS A 335 7.32 5.49 26.89
CA LYS A 335 6.52 6.33 25.98
C LYS A 335 5.10 5.83 25.79
N SER A 336 4.93 4.57 25.44
CA SER A 336 3.60 3.98 25.21
C SER A 336 2.73 3.94 26.45
N THR A 337 3.33 3.72 27.63
CA THR A 337 2.63 3.81 28.93
C THR A 337 2.18 5.25 29.19
N LEU A 338 3.03 6.23 28.91
CA LEU A 338 2.71 7.66 29.02
C LEU A 338 1.59 8.05 28.03
N MET A 339 1.65 7.60 26.78
CA MET A 339 0.61 7.82 25.77
C MET A 339 -0.72 7.21 26.19
N LYS A 340 -0.73 5.98 26.70
CA LYS A 340 -1.94 5.31 27.22
C LYS A 340 -2.52 6.08 28.42
N PHE A 341 -1.68 6.59 29.31
CA PHE A 341 -2.10 7.42 30.43
C PHE A 341 -2.71 8.74 29.94
N ALA A 342 -2.04 9.45 29.02
CA ALA A 342 -2.54 10.71 28.43
C ALA A 342 -3.89 10.50 27.74
N LEU A 343 -4.03 9.44 26.94
CA LEU A 343 -5.26 9.07 26.27
C LEU A 343 -6.41 8.80 27.27
N ALA A 344 -6.16 7.99 28.32
CA ALA A 344 -7.15 7.69 29.33
C ALA A 344 -7.61 8.95 30.09
N ASN A 345 -6.65 9.85 30.35
CA ASN A 345 -6.93 11.13 31.02
C ASN A 345 -7.73 12.08 30.11
N ALA A 346 -7.35 12.18 28.82
CA ALA A 346 -8.09 12.97 27.84
C ALA A 346 -9.54 12.48 27.71
N ARG A 347 -9.76 11.17 27.59
CA ARG A 347 -11.12 10.57 27.53
C ARG A 347 -11.94 10.84 28.78
N ARG A 348 -11.32 10.96 29.93
CA ARG A 348 -11.99 11.25 31.21
C ARG A 348 -12.35 12.72 31.39
N LEU A 349 -11.42 13.63 31.05
CA LEU A 349 -11.53 15.06 31.37
C LEU A 349 -12.11 15.91 30.23
N MET A 350 -11.86 15.55 28.97
CA MET A 350 -12.26 16.33 27.79
C MET A 350 -13.55 15.77 27.18
N LYS A 351 -14.67 15.89 27.89
CA LYS A 351 -15.99 15.35 27.44
C LYS A 351 -16.56 16.09 26.23
N ASP A 352 -16.12 17.32 26.02
CA ASP A 352 -16.48 18.21 24.90
C ASP A 352 -15.67 17.95 23.63
N ARG A 353 -14.66 17.07 23.69
CA ARG A 353 -13.77 16.74 22.56
C ARG A 353 -13.90 15.28 22.14
N THR A 354 -13.78 15.03 20.85
CA THR A 354 -13.71 13.67 20.31
C THR A 354 -12.27 13.17 20.37
N ILE A 355 -12.02 12.11 21.14
CA ILE A 355 -10.68 11.56 21.36
C ILE A 355 -10.51 10.29 20.53
N ILE A 356 -9.60 10.29 19.56
CA ILE A 356 -9.27 9.14 18.71
C ILE A 356 -7.81 8.72 18.90
N SER A 357 -7.49 7.46 18.61
CA SER A 357 -6.13 6.96 18.85
C SER A 357 -5.78 5.77 17.98
N PHE A 358 -4.48 5.63 17.70
CA PHE A 358 -3.89 4.44 17.13
C PHE A 358 -2.54 4.14 17.79
N PHE A 359 -2.24 2.85 18.01
CA PHE A 359 -0.99 2.39 18.61
C PHE A 359 -0.36 1.39 17.65
N PHE A 360 0.75 1.77 17.01
CA PHE A 360 1.49 0.86 16.14
C PHE A 360 2.00 -0.35 16.92
N ASN A 361 2.10 -1.48 16.25
CA ASN A 361 2.56 -2.74 16.83
C ASN A 361 3.42 -3.51 15.82
N ALA A 362 4.74 -3.35 15.89
CA ALA A 362 5.69 -4.04 15.01
C ALA A 362 5.57 -5.58 15.06
N ARG A 363 5.00 -6.11 16.14
CA ARG A 363 4.81 -7.54 16.39
C ARG A 363 3.42 -8.04 15.98
N GLY A 364 2.54 -7.13 15.56
CA GLY A 364 1.19 -7.43 15.14
C GLY A 364 1.08 -7.83 13.68
N GLU A 365 -0.15 -7.88 13.22
CA GLU A 365 -0.49 -8.10 11.82
C GLU A 365 -0.15 -6.88 10.94
N ASP A 366 -0.22 -7.02 9.61
CA ASP A 366 0.18 -5.98 8.66
C ASP A 366 -0.58 -4.66 8.85
N LEU A 367 -1.85 -4.71 9.24
CA LEU A 367 -2.63 -3.50 9.51
C LEU A 367 -2.21 -2.80 10.81
N GLU A 368 -1.72 -3.53 11.81
CA GLU A 368 -1.26 -2.94 13.07
C GLU A 368 0.08 -2.17 12.94
N LYS A 369 0.87 -2.45 11.91
CA LYS A 369 2.18 -1.85 11.64
C LYS A 369 2.23 -0.97 10.40
N SER A 370 1.06 -0.61 9.83
CA SER A 370 0.95 0.16 8.60
C SER A 370 0.11 1.43 8.75
N THR A 371 0.39 2.42 7.91
CA THR A 371 -0.40 3.66 7.85
C THR A 371 -1.82 3.43 7.31
N ILE A 372 -2.03 2.39 6.50
CA ILE A 372 -3.39 1.98 6.06
C ILE A 372 -4.23 1.61 7.28
N GLY A 373 -3.71 0.79 8.19
CA GLY A 373 -4.40 0.45 9.43
C GLY A 373 -4.66 1.67 10.32
N THR A 374 -3.71 2.60 10.39
CA THR A 374 -3.86 3.87 11.11
C THR A 374 -5.05 4.66 10.57
N TYR A 375 -5.10 4.93 9.26
CA TYR A 375 -6.20 5.71 8.66
C TYR A 375 -7.55 5.01 8.80
N ARG A 376 -7.62 3.69 8.61
CA ARG A 376 -8.86 2.90 8.83
C ARG A 376 -9.36 3.04 10.26
N SER A 377 -8.47 2.88 11.24
CA SER A 377 -8.80 3.00 12.66
C SER A 377 -9.29 4.40 13.03
N LEU A 378 -8.58 5.45 12.59
CA LEU A 378 -8.94 6.83 12.89
C LEU A 378 -10.30 7.22 12.26
N LEU A 379 -10.54 6.82 11.00
CA LEU A 379 -11.81 7.06 10.32
C LEU A 379 -12.97 6.35 11.00
N LEU A 380 -12.79 5.07 11.34
CA LEU A 380 -13.82 4.31 12.06
C LEU A 380 -14.22 4.99 13.35
N GLN A 381 -13.23 5.37 14.19
CA GLN A 381 -13.46 6.07 15.45
C GLN A 381 -14.14 7.43 15.26
N LEU A 382 -13.78 8.19 14.21
CA LEU A 382 -14.42 9.46 13.88
C LEU A 382 -15.89 9.26 13.49
N PHE A 383 -16.17 8.32 12.59
CA PHE A 383 -17.52 8.09 12.08
C PHE A 383 -18.45 7.45 13.13
N GLU A 384 -17.94 6.65 14.05
CA GLU A 384 -18.70 6.10 15.16
C GLU A 384 -19.06 7.16 16.21
N ARG A 385 -18.14 8.10 16.49
CA ARG A 385 -18.33 9.15 17.49
C ARG A 385 -19.00 10.39 16.95
N LEU A 386 -18.87 10.66 15.68
CA LEU A 386 -19.46 11.78 14.96
C LEU A 386 -20.20 11.26 13.72
N PRO A 387 -21.37 10.61 13.87
CA PRO A 387 -22.10 9.99 12.74
C PRO A 387 -22.44 10.95 11.61
N ALA A 388 -22.57 12.25 11.90
CA ALA A 388 -22.79 13.28 10.88
C ALA A 388 -21.68 13.34 9.83
N LEU A 389 -20.43 12.93 10.18
CA LEU A 389 -19.30 12.86 9.24
C LEU A 389 -19.41 11.72 8.23
N GLN A 390 -20.30 10.75 8.40
CA GLN A 390 -20.51 9.67 7.44
C GLN A 390 -21.00 10.17 6.06
N CYS A 391 -21.51 11.40 5.99
CA CYS A 391 -21.82 12.07 4.72
C CYS A 391 -20.58 12.19 3.79
N VAL A 392 -19.38 12.10 4.35
CA VAL A 392 -18.13 12.13 3.57
C VAL A 392 -18.01 10.92 2.63
N PHE A 393 -18.64 9.78 2.93
CA PHE A 393 -18.70 8.65 2.02
C PHE A 393 -19.40 8.99 0.69
N ASP A 394 -20.41 9.88 0.73
CA ASP A 394 -21.12 10.32 -0.47
C ASP A 394 -20.22 11.13 -1.42
N LEU A 395 -19.13 11.76 -0.88
CA LEU A 395 -18.21 12.61 -1.65
C LEU A 395 -17.14 11.81 -2.41
N VAL A 396 -16.87 10.57 -2.03
CA VAL A 396 -15.78 9.75 -2.60
C VAL A 396 -16.19 9.08 -3.92
N GLY A 397 -17.45 9.20 -4.35
CA GLY A 397 -17.90 8.71 -5.65
C GLY A 397 -17.84 7.17 -5.78
N LEU A 398 -17.98 6.44 -4.67
CA LEU A 398 -18.07 4.99 -4.67
C LEU A 398 -19.39 4.58 -5.30
N SER A 399 -19.33 3.88 -6.44
CA SER A 399 -20.53 3.34 -7.06
C SER A 399 -21.13 2.23 -6.19
N SER A 400 -22.46 2.16 -6.13
CA SER A 400 -23.18 1.13 -5.34
C SER A 400 -22.73 -0.31 -5.66
N SER A 401 -22.26 -0.56 -6.87
CA SER A 401 -21.72 -1.86 -7.30
C SER A 401 -20.33 -2.18 -6.75
N SER A 402 -19.59 -1.17 -6.26
CA SER A 402 -18.23 -1.32 -5.73
C SER A 402 -18.19 -1.58 -4.22
N ILE A 403 -19.33 -1.46 -3.52
CA ILE A 403 -19.42 -1.61 -2.07
C ILE A 403 -19.59 -3.10 -1.74
N ARG A 404 -18.47 -3.78 -1.43
CA ARG A 404 -18.45 -5.17 -0.97
C ARG A 404 -17.98 -5.24 0.49
N PRO A 405 -18.36 -6.29 1.23
CA PRO A 405 -17.89 -6.47 2.61
C PRO A 405 -16.35 -6.57 2.73
N ASP A 406 -15.68 -7.01 1.66
CA ASP A 406 -14.23 -7.16 1.53
C ASP A 406 -13.55 -5.99 0.79
N HIS A 407 -14.14 -4.80 0.83
CA HIS A 407 -13.61 -3.63 0.15
C HIS A 407 -12.18 -3.32 0.56
N GLN A 408 -11.25 -3.35 -0.41
CA GLN A 408 -9.84 -3.01 -0.19
C GLN A 408 -9.63 -1.51 -0.34
N TRP A 409 -9.27 -0.88 0.77
CA TRP A 409 -8.99 0.55 0.82
C TRP A 409 -7.60 0.88 0.30
N GLY A 410 -7.52 1.73 -0.72
CA GLY A 410 -6.25 2.35 -1.13
C GLY A 410 -5.86 3.49 -0.20
N ILE A 411 -4.54 3.69 0.00
CA ILE A 411 -4.02 4.70 0.95
C ILE A 411 -4.48 6.13 0.61
N GLU A 412 -4.50 6.49 -0.67
CA GLU A 412 -4.92 7.84 -1.10
C GLU A 412 -6.43 8.07 -0.90
N SER A 413 -7.26 7.04 -1.06
CA SER A 413 -8.68 7.12 -0.75
C SER A 413 -8.91 7.35 0.74
N LEU A 414 -8.16 6.66 1.60
CA LEU A 414 -8.23 6.84 3.06
C LEU A 414 -7.76 8.23 3.48
N LYS A 415 -6.66 8.73 2.94
CA LYS A 415 -6.19 10.11 3.18
C LYS A 415 -7.22 11.14 2.78
N SER A 416 -7.84 10.98 1.59
CA SER A 416 -8.91 11.86 1.13
C SER A 416 -10.10 11.86 2.07
N LEU A 417 -10.54 10.68 2.56
CA LEU A 417 -11.61 10.56 3.54
C LEU A 417 -11.25 11.27 4.87
N VAL A 418 -10.02 11.09 5.38
CA VAL A 418 -9.57 11.78 6.60
C VAL A 418 -9.60 13.29 6.40
N GLU A 419 -9.06 13.79 5.29
CA GLU A 419 -9.05 15.23 5.00
C GLU A 419 -10.48 15.78 4.90
N GLN A 420 -11.39 15.11 4.19
CA GLN A 420 -12.77 15.52 4.08
C GLN A 420 -13.51 15.46 5.44
N ALA A 421 -13.27 14.42 6.23
CA ALA A 421 -13.85 14.31 7.56
C ALA A 421 -13.41 15.47 8.46
N ILE A 422 -12.12 15.84 8.42
CA ILE A 422 -11.58 16.97 9.18
C ILE A 422 -12.15 18.31 8.68
N ARG A 423 -12.28 18.53 7.37
CA ARG A 423 -12.93 19.73 6.79
C ARG A 423 -14.38 19.89 7.23
N ASN A 424 -15.09 18.79 7.47
CA ASN A 424 -16.49 18.78 7.87
C ASN A 424 -16.71 18.71 9.39
N LEU A 425 -15.67 18.88 10.22
CA LEU A 425 -15.80 18.84 11.69
C LEU A 425 -16.70 19.96 12.27
N GLY A 426 -16.85 21.08 11.56
CA GLY A 426 -17.62 22.23 12.02
C GLY A 426 -17.08 22.76 13.35
N GLN A 427 -17.94 22.78 14.39
CA GLN A 427 -17.58 23.21 15.74
C GLN A 427 -16.97 22.11 16.61
N SER A 428 -16.93 20.87 16.11
CA SER A 428 -16.38 19.74 16.86
C SER A 428 -14.87 19.90 17.04
N SER A 429 -14.36 19.47 18.19
CA SER A 429 -12.92 19.42 18.47
C SER A 429 -12.44 17.98 18.54
N VAL A 430 -11.34 17.69 17.86
CA VAL A 430 -10.76 16.32 17.80
C VAL A 430 -9.35 16.33 18.34
N VAL A 431 -9.03 15.39 19.22
CA VAL A 431 -7.67 15.12 19.71
C VAL A 431 -7.28 13.70 19.33
N CYS A 432 -6.19 13.56 18.58
CA CYS A 432 -5.68 12.32 18.04
C CYS A 432 -4.39 11.92 18.75
N PHE A 433 -4.28 10.66 19.22
CA PHE A 433 -3.07 10.10 19.81
C PHE A 433 -2.55 8.99 18.90
N ILE A 434 -1.30 9.11 18.42
CA ILE A 434 -0.66 8.08 17.58
C ILE A 434 0.65 7.68 18.24
N ASP A 435 0.71 6.44 18.73
CA ASP A 435 1.85 5.92 19.47
C ASP A 435 2.78 5.06 18.62
N ALA A 436 4.07 5.09 18.95
CA ALA A 436 5.11 4.20 18.44
C ALA A 436 5.31 4.28 16.91
N LEU A 437 5.45 5.50 16.35
CA LEU A 437 5.71 5.71 14.92
C LEU A 437 6.93 4.91 14.40
N ASP A 438 7.92 4.67 15.25
CA ASP A 438 9.10 3.87 14.95
C ASP A 438 8.83 2.36 14.77
N GLU A 439 7.61 1.91 15.05
CA GLU A 439 7.15 0.52 14.83
C GLU A 439 6.49 0.33 13.45
N CYS A 440 6.45 1.37 12.60
CA CYS A 440 6.01 1.35 11.20
C CYS A 440 7.20 1.58 10.27
N GLU A 441 7.06 1.18 9.01
CA GLU A 441 8.07 1.44 7.97
C GLU A 441 8.34 2.94 7.82
N GLU A 442 9.63 3.32 7.76
CA GLU A 442 10.07 4.71 7.79
C GLU A 442 9.46 5.56 6.67
N GLU A 443 9.38 5.03 5.45
CA GLU A 443 8.84 5.75 4.30
C GLU A 443 7.36 6.04 4.46
N GLN A 444 6.58 5.06 4.95
CA GLN A 444 5.16 5.25 5.28
C GLN A 444 4.97 6.29 6.39
N VAL A 445 5.81 6.28 7.43
CA VAL A 445 5.76 7.28 8.51
C VAL A 445 6.07 8.68 7.99
N ARG A 446 7.10 8.84 7.14
CA ARG A 446 7.46 10.13 6.54
C ARG A 446 6.31 10.70 5.71
N ASP A 447 5.66 9.86 4.91
CA ASP A 447 4.50 10.25 4.11
C ASP A 447 3.30 10.62 4.99
N MET A 448 3.02 9.84 6.04
CA MET A 448 1.95 10.12 6.99
C MET A 448 2.17 11.45 7.74
N ILE A 449 3.39 11.75 8.16
CA ILE A 449 3.71 13.01 8.86
C ILE A 449 3.49 14.20 7.93
N ARG A 450 3.97 14.16 6.67
CA ARG A 450 3.70 15.20 5.66
C ARG A 450 2.20 15.41 5.44
N PHE A 451 1.44 14.32 5.43
CA PHE A 451 -0.02 14.42 5.33
C PHE A 451 -0.61 15.15 6.53
N PHE A 452 -0.21 14.79 7.77
CA PHE A 452 -0.71 15.47 8.98
C PHE A 452 -0.23 16.93 9.06
N GLU A 453 0.99 17.27 8.64
CA GLU A 453 1.44 18.69 8.55
C GLU A 453 0.51 19.51 7.65
N ARG A 454 0.13 18.98 6.46
CA ARG A 454 -0.85 19.62 5.58
C ARG A 454 -2.23 19.75 6.26
N ILE A 455 -2.66 18.75 7.02
CA ILE A 455 -3.89 18.82 7.82
C ILE A 455 -3.79 19.90 8.92
N GLY A 456 -2.65 20.04 9.56
CA GLY A 456 -2.40 21.10 10.55
C GLY A 456 -2.50 22.50 9.95
N GLU A 457 -1.87 22.73 8.80
CA GLU A 457 -1.98 23.98 8.03
C GLU A 457 -3.43 24.29 7.63
N LEU A 458 -4.13 23.28 7.13
CA LEU A 458 -5.54 23.36 6.81
C LEU A 458 -6.38 23.74 8.04
N SER A 459 -6.11 23.11 9.17
CA SER A 459 -6.83 23.32 10.41
C SER A 459 -6.69 24.76 10.89
N VAL A 460 -5.47 25.30 10.86
CA VAL A 460 -5.20 26.71 11.20
C VAL A 460 -5.92 27.66 10.25
N SER A 461 -5.79 27.44 8.93
CA SER A 461 -6.38 28.33 7.90
C SER A 461 -7.90 28.33 7.92
N ALA A 462 -8.53 27.21 8.26
CA ALA A 462 -9.99 27.06 8.29
C ALA A 462 -10.61 27.19 9.69
N GLY A 463 -9.82 27.45 10.74
CA GLY A 463 -10.29 27.54 12.11
C GLY A 463 -10.80 26.22 12.71
N ILE A 464 -10.31 25.08 12.19
CA ILE A 464 -10.71 23.74 12.61
C ILE A 464 -9.89 23.32 13.84
N ARG A 465 -10.56 22.74 14.85
CA ARG A 465 -9.92 22.29 16.10
C ARG A 465 -9.49 20.85 16.01
N PHE A 466 -8.35 20.59 15.35
CA PHE A 466 -7.75 19.29 15.24
C PHE A 466 -6.32 19.28 15.80
N GLN A 467 -6.05 18.38 16.74
CA GLN A 467 -4.77 18.29 17.46
C GLN A 467 -4.27 16.83 17.41
N THR A 468 -2.96 16.65 17.22
CA THR A 468 -2.34 15.32 17.14
C THR A 468 -1.11 15.23 18.06
N CYS A 469 -1.09 14.20 18.90
CA CYS A 469 0.07 13.83 19.70
C CYS A 469 0.71 12.57 19.13
N PHE A 470 1.99 12.68 18.72
CA PHE A 470 2.81 11.58 18.26
C PHE A 470 3.75 11.09 19.35
N SER A 471 4.09 9.80 19.34
CA SER A 471 5.23 9.28 20.08
C SER A 471 6.15 8.45 19.19
N SER A 472 7.46 8.53 19.40
CA SER A 472 8.46 7.70 18.72
C SER A 472 9.76 7.61 19.53
N ARG A 473 10.66 6.72 19.07
CA ARG A 473 12.07 6.83 19.44
C ARG A 473 12.68 8.12 18.86
N HIS A 474 13.95 8.39 19.15
CA HIS A 474 14.69 9.47 18.49
C HIS A 474 14.87 9.22 16.97
N TYR A 475 14.68 7.99 16.55
CA TYR A 475 14.68 7.50 15.18
C TYR A 475 13.25 7.08 14.78
N PRO A 476 12.82 7.24 13.53
CA PRO A 476 13.54 7.90 12.43
C PRO A 476 13.67 9.43 12.63
N HIS A 477 14.76 9.99 12.09
CA HIS A 477 15.00 11.44 12.16
C HIS A 477 14.05 12.18 11.22
N ILE A 478 12.90 12.56 11.74
CA ILE A 478 11.89 13.34 11.02
C ILE A 478 11.73 14.66 11.75
N THR A 479 11.78 15.75 11.00
CA THR A 479 11.58 17.10 11.51
C THR A 479 10.18 17.57 11.12
N ILE A 480 9.38 17.99 12.10
CA ILE A 480 8.13 18.73 11.88
C ILE A 480 8.49 20.21 11.88
N GLN A 481 8.04 20.97 10.88
CA GLN A 481 8.37 22.39 10.75
C GLN A 481 7.73 23.23 11.86
N LYS A 482 6.50 22.93 12.26
CA LYS A 482 5.80 23.56 13.37
C LYS A 482 5.19 22.50 14.28
N GLY A 483 5.54 22.54 15.56
CA GLY A 483 5.05 21.60 16.56
C GLY A 483 5.85 21.70 17.85
N LEU A 484 5.25 21.22 18.93
CA LEU A 484 5.90 21.10 20.24
C LEU A 484 6.58 19.74 20.35
N SER A 485 7.74 19.69 20.98
CA SER A 485 8.49 18.44 21.18
C SER A 485 8.85 18.25 22.65
N LEU A 486 8.58 17.05 23.16
CA LEU A 486 8.91 16.65 24.53
C LEU A 486 9.83 15.42 24.49
N VAL A 487 11.05 15.58 24.98
CA VAL A 487 12.01 14.49 25.13
C VAL A 487 11.92 13.96 26.55
N LEU A 488 11.71 12.63 26.72
CA LEU A 488 11.49 12.05 28.05
C LEU A 488 12.76 12.00 28.90
N GLU A 489 13.89 11.73 28.28
CA GLU A 489 15.17 11.74 28.99
C GLU A 489 15.49 13.18 29.49
N GLY A 490 15.86 13.26 30.71
CA GLY A 490 16.15 14.56 31.34
C GLY A 490 14.92 15.31 31.90
N GLN A 491 13.70 14.75 31.74
CA GLN A 491 12.54 15.31 32.42
C GLN A 491 12.58 14.95 33.91
N GLU A 492 12.52 15.96 34.77
CA GLU A 492 12.51 15.77 36.23
C GLU A 492 11.34 14.88 36.68
N GLY A 493 10.14 15.10 36.13
CA GLY A 493 8.97 14.28 36.42
C GLY A 493 9.13 12.81 36.04
N HIS A 494 9.85 12.51 34.95
CA HIS A 494 10.16 11.14 34.55
C HIS A 494 11.18 10.48 35.51
N SER A 495 12.18 11.22 35.94
CA SER A 495 13.14 10.76 36.98
C SER A 495 12.43 10.50 38.31
N GLN A 496 11.47 11.35 38.70
CA GLN A 496 10.64 11.15 39.88
C GLN A 496 9.73 9.92 39.76
N ASP A 497 9.22 9.62 38.56
CA ASP A 497 8.44 8.39 38.31
C ASP A 497 9.27 7.13 38.58
N ILE A 498 10.55 7.11 38.17
CA ILE A 498 11.49 6.03 38.48
C ILE A 498 11.66 5.91 39.99
N THR A 499 11.87 7.01 40.69
CA THR A 499 12.01 7.03 42.14
C THR A 499 10.75 6.45 42.84
N ASN A 500 9.57 6.94 42.44
CA ASN A 500 8.28 6.46 42.98
C ASN A 500 8.08 4.96 42.75
N TYR A 501 8.49 4.45 41.59
CA TYR A 501 8.43 3.02 41.28
C TYR A 501 9.39 2.21 42.14
N LEU A 502 10.65 2.67 42.30
CA LEU A 502 11.64 2.02 43.17
C LEU A 502 11.19 1.98 44.63
N GLU A 503 10.57 3.06 45.11
CA GLU A 503 10.04 3.08 46.48
C GLU A 503 8.91 2.09 46.73
N SER A 504 8.04 1.87 45.74
CA SER A 504 6.87 1.00 45.86
C SER A 504 7.18 -0.47 45.62
N GLU A 505 7.99 -0.79 44.61
CA GLU A 505 8.16 -2.12 44.06
C GLU A 505 9.43 -2.85 44.55
N LEU A 506 10.47 -2.10 45.00
CA LEU A 506 11.69 -2.73 45.49
C LEU A 506 11.58 -3.10 46.97
N LYS A 507 11.45 -4.41 47.28
CA LYS A 507 11.12 -4.98 48.60
C LYS A 507 12.30 -5.13 49.54
N ILE A 508 13.28 -4.23 49.51
CA ILE A 508 14.53 -4.33 50.32
C ILE A 508 14.51 -3.52 51.63
N GLY A 509 13.34 -3.04 52.04
CA GLY A 509 13.19 -2.26 53.27
C GLY A 509 13.66 -0.78 53.14
N LYS A 510 13.89 -0.11 54.31
CA LYS A 510 14.24 1.34 54.37
C LYS A 510 15.61 1.61 55.04
N SER A 511 16.50 0.61 55.09
CA SER A 511 17.84 0.76 55.66
C SER A 511 18.70 1.73 54.85
N LYS A 512 19.81 2.25 55.43
CA LYS A 512 20.79 3.08 54.69
C LYS A 512 21.32 2.37 53.44
N ILE A 513 21.55 1.06 53.54
CA ILE A 513 21.99 0.22 52.40
C ILE A 513 20.88 0.19 51.31
N ALA A 514 19.63 0.07 51.73
CA ALA A 514 18.50 0.10 50.76
C ALA A 514 18.36 1.42 50.04
N GLN A 515 18.61 2.54 50.71
CA GLN A 515 18.63 3.86 50.11
C GLN A 515 19.79 4.03 49.13
N GLN A 516 20.98 3.55 49.46
CA GLN A 516 22.13 3.55 48.55
C GLN A 516 21.87 2.72 47.31
N ILE A 517 21.26 1.54 47.46
CA ILE A 517 20.86 0.69 46.30
C ILE A 517 19.85 1.41 45.41
N ARG A 518 18.86 2.11 45.99
CA ARG A 518 17.88 2.91 45.18
C ARG A 518 18.53 4.02 44.40
N SER A 519 19.46 4.78 45.02
CA SER A 519 20.22 5.85 44.35
C SER A 519 21.09 5.29 43.22
N GLU A 520 21.81 4.19 43.46
CA GLU A 520 22.63 3.54 42.44
C GLU A 520 21.80 2.96 41.29
N LEU A 521 20.59 2.44 41.56
CA LEU A 521 19.64 1.99 40.57
C LEU A 521 19.16 3.15 39.67
N GLN A 522 18.82 4.27 40.27
CA GLN A 522 18.35 5.46 39.54
C GLN A 522 19.44 6.01 38.62
N GLU A 523 20.67 6.05 39.06
CA GLU A 523 21.81 6.49 38.25
C GLU A 523 22.06 5.54 37.07
N LYS A 524 22.16 4.23 37.35
CA LYS A 524 22.37 3.21 36.31
C LYS A 524 21.24 3.11 35.29
N ALA A 525 20.00 3.39 35.68
CA ALA A 525 18.83 3.34 34.82
C ALA A 525 18.92 4.35 33.67
N SER A 526 19.61 5.49 33.84
CA SER A 526 19.78 6.54 32.81
C SER A 526 18.46 6.90 32.10
N GLY A 527 17.34 6.91 32.84
CA GLY A 527 16.00 7.18 32.32
C GLY A 527 15.32 6.02 31.58
N VAL A 528 15.91 4.82 31.55
CA VAL A 528 15.31 3.64 30.91
C VAL A 528 14.44 2.88 31.90
N PHE A 529 13.15 3.14 31.92
CA PHE A 529 12.19 2.56 32.87
C PHE A 529 12.14 1.03 32.79
N MET A 530 12.25 0.46 31.60
CA MET A 530 12.27 -0.98 31.40
C MET A 530 13.44 -1.65 32.10
N TRP A 531 14.63 -1.04 32.09
CA TRP A 531 15.78 -1.53 32.81
C TRP A 531 15.48 -1.60 34.32
N VAL A 532 14.83 -0.55 34.86
CA VAL A 532 14.44 -0.49 36.28
C VAL A 532 13.50 -1.64 36.64
N VAL A 533 12.46 -1.88 35.81
CA VAL A 533 11.50 -2.96 36.05
C VAL A 533 12.18 -4.34 36.11
N LEU A 534 13.08 -4.61 35.17
CA LEU A 534 13.81 -5.88 35.11
C LEU A 534 14.75 -6.07 36.30
N VAL A 535 15.50 -5.04 36.65
CA VAL A 535 16.47 -5.12 37.75
C VAL A 535 15.78 -5.22 39.10
N VAL A 536 14.69 -4.49 39.33
CA VAL A 536 13.85 -4.64 40.54
C VAL A 536 13.35 -6.09 40.66
N GLY A 537 12.90 -6.71 39.57
CA GLY A 537 12.51 -8.12 39.58
C GLY A 537 13.64 -9.07 39.97
N ILE A 538 14.86 -8.80 39.44
CA ILE A 538 16.05 -9.59 39.78
C ILE A 538 16.42 -9.44 41.27
N LEU A 539 16.46 -8.19 41.76
CA LEU A 539 16.84 -7.92 43.15
C LEU A 539 15.81 -8.43 44.18
N ASN A 540 14.51 -8.32 43.83
CA ASN A 540 13.45 -8.90 44.68
C ASN A 540 13.58 -10.42 44.79
N LYS A 541 13.85 -11.16 43.69
CA LYS A 541 14.12 -12.59 43.72
C LYS A 541 15.33 -12.96 44.60
N GLU A 542 16.40 -12.17 44.56
CA GLU A 542 17.55 -12.41 45.44
C GLU A 542 17.24 -12.08 46.92
N HIS A 543 16.45 -11.03 47.17
CA HIS A 543 15.96 -10.69 48.49
C HIS A 543 15.07 -11.80 49.08
N ASP A 544 14.12 -12.35 48.29
CA ASP A 544 13.21 -13.44 48.68
C ASP A 544 13.97 -14.75 49.02
N ARG A 545 15.17 -14.93 48.40
CA ARG A 545 16.11 -16.03 48.76
C ARG A 545 16.92 -15.77 50.01
N GLY A 546 16.69 -14.65 50.73
CA GLY A 546 17.40 -14.28 51.97
C GLY A 546 18.82 -13.73 51.74
N ARG A 547 19.25 -13.44 50.50
CA ARG A 547 20.62 -12.99 50.16
C ARG A 547 20.81 -11.49 50.29
N ILE A 548 20.43 -10.89 51.39
CA ILE A 548 20.42 -9.44 51.61
C ILE A 548 21.81 -8.80 51.43
N TYR A 549 22.85 -9.44 51.96
CA TYR A 549 24.24 -8.92 51.85
C TYR A 549 24.81 -9.01 50.43
N GLY A 550 24.23 -9.87 49.58
CA GLY A 550 24.60 -10.03 48.17
C GLY A 550 23.97 -9.03 47.23
N LEU A 551 22.92 -8.30 47.65
CA LEU A 551 22.15 -7.40 46.75
C LEU A 551 23.00 -6.31 46.11
N ARG A 552 23.89 -5.67 46.91
CA ARG A 552 24.76 -4.60 46.36
C ARG A 552 25.79 -5.15 45.38
N ARG A 553 26.41 -6.27 45.70
CA ARG A 553 27.31 -6.98 44.81
C ARG A 553 26.57 -7.37 43.51
N ARG A 554 25.36 -7.90 43.65
CA ARG A 554 24.53 -8.25 42.48
C ARG A 554 24.20 -7.05 41.62
N LEU A 555 23.86 -5.87 42.20
CA LEU A 555 23.62 -4.64 41.47
C LEU A 555 24.86 -4.16 40.73
N GLN A 556 26.06 -4.32 41.31
CA GLN A 556 27.33 -3.97 40.67
C GLN A 556 27.61 -4.86 39.45
N GLU A 557 27.28 -6.15 39.53
CA GLU A 557 27.40 -7.10 38.41
C GLU A 557 26.41 -6.83 37.26
N ILE A 558 25.25 -6.23 37.56
CA ILE A 558 24.24 -5.92 36.56
C ILE A 558 24.69 -4.75 35.69
N PRO A 559 24.75 -4.91 34.34
CA PRO A 559 25.14 -3.84 33.44
C PRO A 559 24.09 -2.71 33.39
N GLY A 560 24.53 -1.45 33.25
CA GLY A 560 23.64 -0.31 33.08
C GLY A 560 22.99 -0.22 31.69
N ASP A 561 23.58 -0.92 30.71
CA ASP A 561 23.06 -0.98 29.34
C ASP A 561 22.00 -2.08 29.19
N LEU A 562 20.88 -1.74 28.56
CA LEU A 562 19.73 -2.64 28.41
C LEU A 562 20.06 -3.89 27.57
N HIS A 563 20.85 -3.74 26.50
CA HIS A 563 21.24 -4.87 25.65
C HIS A 563 22.19 -5.84 26.37
N LYS A 564 23.14 -5.27 27.15
CA LYS A 564 24.02 -6.10 27.99
C LYS A 564 23.24 -6.81 29.10
N LEU A 565 22.18 -6.17 29.62
CA LEU A 565 21.27 -6.80 30.59
C LEU A 565 20.52 -7.98 29.95
N PHE A 566 19.99 -7.84 28.72
CA PHE A 566 19.37 -8.96 28.02
C PHE A 566 20.35 -10.12 27.80
N ARG A 567 21.58 -9.82 27.42
CA ARG A 567 22.65 -10.82 27.29
C ARG A 567 22.88 -11.55 28.62
N ASP A 568 23.00 -10.81 29.73
CA ASP A 568 23.17 -11.40 31.07
C ASP A 568 21.99 -12.31 31.47
N ILE A 569 20.75 -11.92 31.15
CA ILE A 569 19.55 -12.72 31.40
C ILE A 569 19.60 -14.04 30.62
N LEU A 570 19.96 -13.99 29.33
CA LEU A 570 19.98 -15.15 28.43
C LEU A 570 21.13 -16.12 28.69
N THR A 571 22.27 -15.64 29.23
CA THR A 571 23.48 -16.44 29.43
C THR A 571 23.68 -16.95 30.87
N ARG A 572 22.96 -16.40 31.84
CA ARG A 572 23.16 -16.67 33.26
C ARG A 572 22.90 -18.11 33.65
N ASP A 573 21.97 -18.77 32.97
CA ASP A 573 21.54 -20.14 33.29
C ASP A 573 21.64 -20.98 32.02
N SER A 574 22.43 -22.04 32.07
CA SER A 574 22.66 -22.94 30.93
C SER A 574 21.64 -24.11 30.88
N HIS A 575 20.76 -24.25 31.88
CA HIS A 575 19.72 -25.26 31.83
C HIS A 575 18.68 -24.97 30.74
N ASN A 576 18.28 -26.00 30.01
CA ASN A 576 17.27 -25.94 28.92
C ASN A 576 17.61 -24.92 27.82
N ARG A 577 18.91 -24.88 27.46
CA ARG A 577 19.38 -23.89 26.46
C ARG A 577 18.72 -24.08 25.10
N ASP A 578 18.54 -25.31 24.65
CA ASP A 578 17.97 -25.59 23.32
C ASP A 578 16.48 -25.21 23.28
N GLU A 579 15.75 -25.45 24.38
CA GLU A 579 14.36 -25.04 24.58
C GLU A 579 14.23 -23.51 24.56
N LEU A 580 15.14 -22.79 25.24
CA LEU A 580 15.22 -21.33 25.21
C LEU A 580 15.43 -20.82 23.78
N VAL A 581 16.38 -21.42 23.05
CA VAL A 581 16.68 -21.00 21.65
C VAL A 581 15.45 -21.21 20.77
N LEU A 582 14.82 -22.38 20.82
CA LEU A 582 13.63 -22.69 20.04
C LEU A 582 12.44 -21.79 20.42
N CYS A 583 12.22 -21.54 21.70
CA CYS A 583 11.16 -20.62 22.16
C CYS A 583 11.38 -19.20 21.58
N ILE A 584 12.60 -18.68 21.64
CA ILE A 584 12.94 -17.38 21.08
C ILE A 584 12.79 -17.35 19.56
N GLN A 585 13.22 -18.39 18.84
CA GLN A 585 13.06 -18.50 17.40
C GLN A 585 11.59 -18.49 16.97
N LEU A 586 10.73 -19.24 17.69
CA LEU A 586 9.29 -19.26 17.45
C LEU A 586 8.65 -17.89 17.69
N VAL A 587 9.01 -17.18 18.76
CA VAL A 587 8.45 -15.85 19.03
C VAL A 587 8.97 -14.80 18.02
N LEU A 588 10.21 -14.94 17.51
CA LEU A 588 10.81 -14.02 16.54
C LEU A 588 10.26 -14.19 15.13
N PHE A 589 10.15 -15.43 14.67
CA PHE A 589 10.02 -15.80 13.27
C PHE A 589 8.71 -16.47 12.90
N ALA A 590 7.80 -16.71 13.86
CA ALA A 590 6.45 -17.15 13.51
C ALA A 590 5.78 -16.11 12.61
N LYS A 591 5.07 -16.58 11.59
CA LYS A 591 4.38 -15.71 10.62
C LYS A 591 3.35 -14.81 11.28
N GLN A 592 2.71 -15.31 12.32
CA GLN A 592 1.77 -14.58 13.18
C GLN A 592 2.04 -14.92 14.63
N PRO A 593 1.73 -14.02 15.59
CA PRO A 593 1.91 -14.30 17.00
C PRO A 593 1.16 -15.57 17.43
N LEU A 594 1.86 -16.49 18.10
CA LEU A 594 1.30 -17.76 18.55
C LEU A 594 0.50 -17.58 19.85
N SER A 595 -0.57 -18.37 20.04
CA SER A 595 -1.21 -18.49 21.33
C SER A 595 -0.29 -19.18 22.35
N PRO A 596 -0.53 -19.06 23.66
CA PRO A 596 0.27 -19.76 24.66
C PRO A 596 0.32 -21.27 24.43
N GLU A 597 -0.82 -21.88 24.08
CA GLU A 597 -0.92 -23.29 23.79
C GLU A 597 -0.15 -23.65 22.51
N GLN A 598 -0.29 -22.86 21.47
CA GLN A 598 0.45 -23.07 20.22
C GLN A 598 1.97 -23.02 20.45
N LEU A 599 2.46 -22.01 21.17
CA LEU A 599 3.89 -21.88 21.45
C LEU A 599 4.43 -23.04 22.29
N TYR A 600 3.72 -23.41 23.35
CA TYR A 600 4.11 -24.51 24.25
C TYR A 600 4.28 -25.80 23.46
N PHE A 601 3.27 -26.19 22.71
CA PHE A 601 3.31 -27.44 21.95
C PHE A 601 4.25 -27.37 20.73
N ALA A 602 4.49 -26.19 20.16
CA ALA A 602 5.51 -26.02 19.14
C ALA A 602 6.93 -26.21 19.70
N VAL A 603 7.23 -25.68 20.88
CA VAL A 603 8.51 -25.90 21.57
C VAL A 603 8.66 -27.38 21.90
N LEU A 604 7.64 -27.99 22.49
CA LEU A 604 7.67 -29.41 22.89
C LEU A 604 7.95 -30.33 21.68
N SER A 605 7.37 -30.04 20.51
CA SER A 605 7.54 -30.84 19.30
C SER A 605 8.98 -30.86 18.75
N GLY A 606 9.83 -29.94 19.20
CA GLY A 606 11.26 -29.93 18.87
C GLY A 606 12.07 -30.96 19.65
N PHE A 607 11.51 -31.53 20.74
CA PHE A 607 12.22 -32.40 21.66
C PHE A 607 11.51 -33.74 21.93
N GLU A 608 10.18 -33.74 21.82
CA GLU A 608 9.35 -34.92 22.16
C GLU A 608 8.37 -35.22 21.01
N PRO A 609 7.92 -36.50 20.88
CA PRO A 609 6.86 -36.86 19.95
C PRO A 609 5.56 -36.09 20.24
N VAL A 610 4.90 -35.66 19.17
CA VAL A 610 3.63 -34.92 19.29
C VAL A 610 2.55 -35.82 19.88
N SER A 611 2.00 -35.41 21.02
CA SER A 611 0.91 -36.08 21.70
C SER A 611 -0.36 -35.23 21.75
N LYS A 612 -1.50 -35.87 21.98
CA LYS A 612 -2.78 -35.19 22.21
C LYS A 612 -2.72 -34.40 23.49
N TRP A 613 -3.13 -33.12 23.44
CA TRP A 613 -3.25 -32.30 24.66
C TRP A 613 -4.38 -32.80 25.56
N ASP A 614 -4.04 -33.05 26.80
CA ASP A 614 -4.98 -33.26 27.88
C ASP A 614 -4.89 -32.09 28.89
N PRO A 615 -5.95 -31.25 28.99
CA PRO A 615 -5.95 -30.14 29.93
C PRO A 615 -5.87 -30.49 31.39
N ASP A 616 -6.20 -31.73 31.78
CA ASP A 616 -6.09 -32.20 33.14
C ASP A 616 -4.62 -32.57 33.51
N GLU A 617 -3.84 -33.03 32.53
CA GLU A 617 -2.40 -33.29 32.70
C GLU A 617 -1.57 -32.00 32.53
N VAL A 618 -1.83 -31.20 31.51
CA VAL A 618 -1.11 -29.95 31.21
C VAL A 618 -2.08 -28.77 31.28
N THR A 619 -2.15 -28.15 32.46
CA THR A 619 -3.05 -27.01 32.67
C THR A 619 -2.57 -25.74 31.96
N LYS A 620 -3.50 -24.83 31.66
CA LYS A 620 -3.16 -23.52 31.04
C LYS A 620 -2.19 -22.70 31.91
N ASP A 621 -2.23 -22.84 33.23
CA ASP A 621 -1.31 -22.12 34.10
C ASP A 621 0.08 -22.77 34.09
N ALA A 622 0.18 -24.09 33.95
CA ALA A 622 1.46 -24.78 33.72
C ALA A 622 2.09 -24.31 32.38
N ILE A 623 1.30 -24.20 31.31
CA ILE A 623 1.75 -23.65 30.03
C ILE A 623 2.31 -22.23 30.19
N LYS A 624 1.62 -21.36 30.92
CA LYS A 624 2.09 -19.98 31.16
C LYS A 624 3.41 -19.96 31.95
N LEU A 625 3.55 -20.80 32.95
CA LEU A 625 4.79 -20.90 33.72
C LEU A 625 5.94 -21.42 32.86
N SER A 626 5.69 -22.43 32.04
CA SER A 626 6.68 -22.98 31.09
C SER A 626 7.17 -21.91 30.11
N ILE A 627 6.27 -21.11 29.49
CA ILE A 627 6.66 -20.04 28.56
C ILE A 627 7.53 -18.99 29.27
N LEU A 628 7.17 -18.60 30.48
CA LEU A 628 7.96 -17.65 31.28
C LEU A 628 9.35 -18.19 31.61
N ASP A 629 9.46 -19.47 31.90
CA ASP A 629 10.74 -20.13 32.22
C ASP A 629 11.59 -20.32 30.96
N SER A 630 11.02 -20.90 29.90
CA SER A 630 11.71 -21.12 28.62
C SER A 630 12.20 -19.81 27.98
N SER A 631 11.47 -18.71 28.14
CA SER A 631 11.90 -17.36 27.64
C SER A 631 12.79 -16.60 28.64
N LYS A 632 13.11 -17.17 29.81
CA LYS A 632 13.79 -16.50 30.94
C LYS A 632 13.10 -15.18 31.36
N GLY A 633 11.79 -15.09 31.16
CA GLY A 633 10.97 -13.90 31.43
C GLY A 633 11.07 -12.79 30.40
N LEU A 634 11.65 -13.03 29.22
CA LEU A 634 11.71 -12.06 28.11
C LEU A 634 10.48 -12.10 27.19
N ALA A 635 9.61 -13.14 27.34
CA ALA A 635 8.30 -13.18 26.70
C ALA A 635 7.18 -13.01 27.73
N GLU A 636 6.05 -12.48 27.28
CA GLU A 636 4.83 -12.31 28.08
C GLU A 636 3.59 -12.74 27.28
N ILE A 637 2.52 -13.07 27.97
CA ILE A 637 1.23 -13.38 27.36
C ILE A 637 0.38 -12.10 27.35
N THR A 638 -0.18 -11.77 26.21
CA THR A 638 -1.01 -10.57 26.05
C THR A 638 -2.32 -10.71 26.83
N THR A 639 -2.87 -9.57 27.25
CA THR A 639 -4.18 -9.50 27.94
C THR A 639 -5.36 -9.33 26.98
N SER A 640 -5.13 -9.42 25.67
CA SER A 640 -6.15 -9.33 24.64
C SER A 640 -7.12 -10.52 24.70
N LYS A 641 -8.29 -10.39 24.06
CA LYS A 641 -9.30 -11.46 23.99
C LYS A 641 -8.71 -12.74 23.38
N ASN A 642 -7.88 -12.60 22.35
CA ASN A 642 -7.09 -13.69 21.78
C ASN A 642 -5.68 -13.58 22.35
N GLN A 643 -5.44 -14.30 23.47
CA GLN A 643 -4.13 -14.30 24.12
C GLN A 643 -3.04 -14.78 23.15
N THR A 644 -1.98 -14.01 23.00
CA THR A 644 -0.80 -14.37 22.21
C THR A 644 0.47 -14.16 23.02
N VAL A 645 1.55 -14.82 22.61
CA VAL A 645 2.86 -14.65 23.24
C VAL A 645 3.68 -13.63 22.44
N GLN A 646 4.30 -12.71 23.12
CA GLN A 646 5.17 -11.69 22.56
C GLN A 646 6.34 -11.38 23.49
N PHE A 647 7.39 -10.72 23.00
CA PHE A 647 8.42 -10.18 23.88
C PHE A 647 7.85 -9.09 24.79
N ILE A 648 8.37 -8.99 26.00
CA ILE A 648 7.96 -7.97 26.98
C ILE A 648 8.14 -6.54 26.44
N HIS A 649 9.05 -6.34 25.49
CA HIS A 649 9.32 -5.05 24.83
C HIS A 649 10.03 -5.24 23.49
N GLU A 650 9.82 -4.33 22.55
CA GLU A 650 10.45 -4.37 21.21
C GLU A 650 11.99 -4.33 21.28
N SER A 651 12.56 -3.69 22.29
CA SER A 651 14.02 -3.68 22.49
C SER A 651 14.65 -5.08 22.66
N VAL A 652 13.87 -6.07 23.11
CA VAL A 652 14.34 -7.48 23.18
C VAL A 652 14.53 -8.01 21.77
N ARG A 653 13.55 -7.76 20.89
CA ARG A 653 13.62 -8.13 19.47
C ARG A 653 14.78 -7.43 18.77
N ASP A 654 14.90 -6.10 18.96
CA ASP A 654 16.01 -5.32 18.39
C ASP A 654 17.37 -5.87 18.82
N PHE A 655 17.52 -6.22 20.11
CA PHE A 655 18.74 -6.83 20.61
C PHE A 655 19.02 -8.19 19.95
N LEU A 656 17.99 -9.04 19.82
CA LEU A 656 18.13 -10.37 19.23
C LEU A 656 18.43 -10.36 17.73
N LEU A 657 17.92 -9.38 16.98
CA LEU A 657 18.13 -9.24 15.54
C LEU A 657 19.43 -8.46 15.17
N LYS A 658 20.10 -7.85 16.15
CA LYS A 658 21.35 -7.13 15.89
C LYS A 658 22.48 -8.12 15.58
N GLU A 659 23.20 -7.91 14.47
CA GLU A 659 24.11 -8.86 13.83
C GLU A 659 25.12 -9.56 14.75
N ASP A 660 25.64 -8.89 15.78
CA ASP A 660 26.65 -9.48 16.69
C ASP A 660 26.08 -10.08 17.97
N SER A 661 24.82 -9.81 18.31
CA SER A 661 24.28 -10.15 19.63
C SER A 661 24.00 -11.63 19.83
N LEU A 662 23.49 -12.31 18.80
CA LEU A 662 23.13 -13.74 18.85
C LEU A 662 24.30 -14.65 18.49
N SER A 663 25.21 -14.19 17.63
CA SER A 663 26.41 -14.94 17.27
C SER A 663 27.32 -15.23 18.49
N ASP A 664 27.36 -14.28 19.44
CA ASP A 664 28.10 -14.45 20.69
C ASP A 664 27.35 -15.35 21.69
N LEU A 665 26.01 -15.33 21.66
CA LEU A 665 25.17 -16.13 22.53
C LEU A 665 25.06 -17.58 22.06
N TRP A 666 24.88 -17.78 20.77
CA TRP A 666 24.66 -19.09 20.15
C TRP A 666 25.56 -19.27 18.91
N PRO A 667 26.80 -19.72 19.10
CA PRO A 667 27.79 -19.87 18.03
C PRO A 667 27.32 -20.73 16.85
N ASN A 668 26.44 -21.69 17.08
CA ASN A 668 25.89 -22.57 16.05
C ASN A 668 24.95 -21.82 15.07
N LEU A 669 24.39 -20.68 15.46
CA LEU A 669 23.51 -19.82 14.62
C LEU A 669 24.29 -18.69 13.93
N ARG A 670 25.62 -18.63 14.08
CA ARG A 670 26.50 -17.51 13.70
C ARG A 670 26.40 -17.08 12.25
N SER A 671 26.24 -18.01 11.32
CA SER A 671 26.35 -17.73 9.89
C SER A 671 25.03 -17.39 9.23
N ASN A 672 23.90 -17.77 9.81
CA ASN A 672 22.58 -17.63 9.18
C ASN A 672 21.45 -17.86 10.18
N LEU A 673 21.23 -16.90 11.09
CA LEU A 673 20.17 -17.01 12.10
C LEU A 673 18.80 -17.18 11.49
N GLN A 674 18.43 -16.36 10.49
CA GLN A 674 17.11 -16.39 9.89
C GLN A 674 16.83 -17.72 9.19
N GLY A 675 17.77 -18.16 8.33
CA GLY A 675 17.59 -19.41 7.60
C GLY A 675 17.49 -20.63 8.53
N GLN A 676 18.37 -20.72 9.52
CA GLN A 676 18.38 -21.83 10.48
C GLN A 676 17.13 -21.81 11.38
N SER A 677 16.63 -20.61 11.75
CA SER A 677 15.40 -20.49 12.51
C SER A 677 14.20 -20.98 11.70
N HIS A 678 14.10 -20.55 10.45
CA HIS A 678 13.01 -21.00 9.58
C HIS A 678 13.08 -22.50 9.29
N GLU A 679 14.29 -23.06 9.12
CA GLU A 679 14.49 -24.51 9.03
C GLU A 679 13.96 -25.22 10.29
N GLN A 680 14.31 -24.73 11.48
CA GLN A 680 13.85 -25.33 12.72
C GLN A 680 12.32 -25.25 12.85
N LEU A 681 11.71 -24.12 12.46
CA LEU A 681 10.25 -23.98 12.44
C LEU A 681 9.61 -24.91 11.41
N THR A 682 10.24 -25.14 10.26
CA THR A 682 9.81 -26.13 9.28
C THR A 682 9.76 -27.52 9.88
N GLN A 683 10.80 -27.92 10.62
CA GLN A 683 10.88 -29.24 11.27
C GLN A 683 9.80 -29.40 12.35
N CYS A 684 9.55 -28.37 13.18
CA CYS A 684 8.45 -28.38 14.15
C CYS A 684 7.08 -28.55 13.47
N CYS A 685 6.85 -27.84 12.35
CA CYS A 685 5.62 -27.99 11.59
C CYS A 685 5.46 -29.39 11.00
N LEU A 686 6.53 -29.97 10.44
CA LEU A 686 6.52 -31.32 9.87
C LEU A 686 6.26 -32.38 10.95
N ALA A 687 6.84 -32.23 12.17
CA ALA A 687 6.60 -33.12 13.30
C ALA A 687 5.09 -33.16 13.68
N TYR A 688 4.42 -32.00 13.63
CA TYR A 688 2.97 -31.92 13.89
C TYR A 688 2.10 -32.53 12.79
N MET A 689 2.59 -32.63 11.56
CA MET A 689 1.90 -33.30 10.46
C MET A 689 2.24 -34.78 10.38
N SER A 690 2.42 -35.45 11.53
CA SER A 690 2.73 -36.88 11.60
C SER A 690 1.47 -37.75 11.35
N LYS A 691 1.71 -39.01 10.98
CA LYS A 691 0.65 -40.02 10.83
C LYS A 691 -0.08 -40.27 12.14
N ASP A 692 0.60 -40.13 13.26
CA ASP A 692 0.03 -40.36 14.60
C ASP A 692 -1.02 -39.31 14.94
N VAL A 693 -0.77 -38.03 14.62
CA VAL A 693 -1.75 -36.96 14.78
C VAL A 693 -2.98 -37.21 13.90
N PHE A 694 -2.75 -37.59 12.64
CA PHE A 694 -3.84 -37.92 11.72
C PHE A 694 -4.72 -39.09 12.23
N THR A 695 -4.10 -40.14 12.75
CA THR A 695 -4.80 -41.31 13.27
C THR A 695 -5.58 -40.95 14.54
N ALA A 696 -5.00 -40.14 15.43
CA ALA A 696 -5.66 -39.71 16.69
C ALA A 696 -6.93 -38.88 16.39
N LEU A 697 -6.91 -38.05 15.36
CA LEU A 697 -8.07 -37.23 14.95
C LEU A 697 -9.20 -38.03 14.29
N ARG A 698 -8.97 -39.29 13.93
CA ARG A 698 -9.94 -40.15 13.22
C ARG A 698 -10.59 -39.45 12.03
N ILE A 699 -9.80 -38.75 11.25
CA ILE A 699 -10.28 -37.97 10.08
C ILE A 699 -10.91 -38.97 9.09
N PRO A 700 -12.17 -38.77 8.67
CA PRO A 700 -12.83 -39.66 7.72
C PRO A 700 -12.12 -39.61 6.37
N GLU A 701 -12.18 -40.74 5.61
CA GLU A 701 -11.56 -40.83 4.30
C GLU A 701 -12.07 -39.73 3.36
N LYS A 702 -13.35 -39.42 3.45
CA LYS A 702 -13.99 -38.31 2.73
C LYS A 702 -14.43 -37.26 3.73
N LEU A 703 -13.82 -36.08 3.67
CA LEU A 703 -14.18 -34.96 4.55
C LEU A 703 -15.62 -34.50 4.34
N PRO A 704 -16.35 -34.12 5.40
CA PRO A 704 -17.65 -33.49 5.28
C PRO A 704 -17.53 -32.13 4.53
N LYS A 705 -18.65 -31.62 4.01
CA LYS A 705 -18.66 -30.32 3.31
C LYS A 705 -18.06 -29.23 4.21
N ALA A 706 -17.20 -28.40 3.64
CA ALA A 706 -16.43 -27.40 4.38
C ALA A 706 -17.31 -26.47 5.27
N SER A 707 -18.52 -26.15 4.81
CA SER A 707 -19.48 -25.29 5.54
C SER A 707 -20.41 -26.05 6.48
N SER A 708 -20.29 -27.40 6.61
CA SER A 708 -21.15 -28.18 7.50
C SER A 708 -20.74 -28.04 8.97
N GLN A 709 -21.70 -28.27 9.89
CA GLN A 709 -21.44 -28.30 11.34
C GLN A 709 -20.44 -29.40 11.69
N GLU A 710 -20.52 -30.57 11.04
CA GLU A 710 -19.61 -31.68 11.24
C GLU A 710 -18.17 -31.32 10.90
N ALA A 711 -17.92 -30.56 9.81
CA ALA A 711 -16.59 -30.05 9.49
C ALA A 711 -16.10 -29.01 10.52
N ALA A 712 -17.01 -28.20 11.05
CA ALA A 712 -16.67 -27.23 12.10
C ALA A 712 -16.29 -27.94 13.41
N ASP A 713 -16.99 -29.00 13.77
CA ASP A 713 -16.69 -29.80 14.98
C ASP A 713 -15.37 -30.55 14.85
N LEU A 714 -15.05 -31.09 13.66
CA LEU A 714 -13.74 -31.71 13.39
C LEU A 714 -12.59 -30.69 13.51
N ARG A 715 -12.74 -29.49 12.92
CA ARG A 715 -11.75 -28.39 13.05
C ARG A 715 -11.55 -27.99 14.51
N LYS A 716 -12.66 -27.88 15.26
CA LYS A 716 -12.59 -27.55 16.68
C LYS A 716 -11.85 -28.63 17.46
N SER A 717 -12.19 -29.90 17.24
CA SER A 717 -11.51 -31.04 17.88
C SER A 717 -10.02 -31.08 17.55
N ALA A 718 -9.65 -30.78 16.28
CA ALA A 718 -8.25 -30.70 15.86
C ALA A 718 -7.49 -29.60 16.62
N ASN A 719 -8.08 -28.44 16.78
CA ASN A 719 -7.46 -27.32 17.50
C ASN A 719 -7.44 -27.53 19.01
N ASP A 720 -8.49 -28.17 19.57
CA ASP A 720 -8.56 -28.47 21.00
C ASP A 720 -7.54 -29.55 21.38
N TRP A 721 -7.29 -30.53 20.53
CA TRP A 721 -6.39 -31.67 20.82
C TRP A 721 -4.93 -31.42 20.40
N PHE A 722 -4.74 -30.63 19.32
CA PHE A 722 -3.44 -30.33 18.74
C PHE A 722 -3.34 -28.82 18.41
N PRO A 723 -3.16 -27.96 19.41
CA PRO A 723 -3.27 -26.49 19.26
C PRO A 723 -2.37 -25.90 18.19
N PHE A 724 -1.20 -26.49 17.92
CA PHE A 724 -0.27 -25.97 16.91
C PHE A 724 -0.54 -26.50 15.49
N LEU A 725 -1.45 -27.48 15.32
CA LEU A 725 -1.65 -28.18 14.04
C LEU A 725 -2.11 -27.25 12.89
N GLU A 726 -3.09 -26.40 13.14
CA GLU A 726 -3.58 -25.46 12.11
C GLU A 726 -2.46 -24.54 11.65
N TYR A 727 -1.68 -23.98 12.59
CA TYR A 727 -0.53 -23.17 12.24
C TYR A 727 0.51 -23.95 11.42
N ALA A 728 0.84 -25.15 11.83
CA ALA A 728 1.83 -25.99 11.18
C ALA A 728 1.46 -26.29 9.73
N VAL A 729 0.20 -26.72 9.49
CA VAL A 729 -0.30 -27.03 8.13
C VAL A 729 -0.28 -25.81 7.23
N GLN A 730 -0.72 -24.65 7.73
CA GLN A 730 -0.82 -23.43 6.95
C GLN A 730 0.54 -22.78 6.64
N ASN A 731 1.57 -22.99 7.50
CA ASN A 731 2.81 -22.21 7.44
C ASN A 731 4.08 -23.04 7.22
N VAL A 732 4.02 -24.36 7.14
CA VAL A 732 5.21 -25.20 6.88
C VAL A 732 5.95 -24.78 5.60
N LEU A 733 5.24 -24.59 4.50
CA LEU A 733 5.83 -24.18 3.22
C LEU A 733 6.36 -22.74 3.25
N TYR A 734 5.73 -21.86 4.02
CA TYR A 734 6.22 -20.48 4.24
C TYR A 734 7.59 -20.49 4.94
N HIS A 735 7.75 -21.31 5.99
CA HIS A 735 9.02 -21.40 6.69
C HIS A 735 10.09 -22.08 5.82
N ALA A 736 9.72 -23.13 5.09
CA ALA A 736 10.64 -23.78 4.14
C ALA A 736 11.09 -22.81 3.03
N ASP A 737 10.20 -22.00 2.48
CA ASP A 737 10.54 -21.02 1.44
C ASP A 737 11.53 -19.96 1.96
N LEU A 738 11.33 -19.47 3.17
CA LEU A 738 12.24 -18.51 3.79
C LEU A 738 13.59 -19.13 4.18
N ALA A 739 13.62 -20.39 4.59
CA ALA A 739 14.86 -21.13 4.85
C ALA A 739 15.67 -21.27 3.55
N GLU A 740 15.05 -21.72 2.46
CA GLU A 740 15.68 -21.84 1.14
C GLU A 740 16.16 -20.46 0.64
N GLY A 741 15.32 -19.44 0.73
CA GLY A 741 15.65 -18.07 0.32
C GLY A 741 16.81 -17.47 1.12
N SER A 742 17.01 -17.94 2.34
CA SER A 742 18.14 -17.58 3.21
C SER A 742 19.35 -18.49 3.05
N GLY A 743 19.37 -19.40 2.06
CA GLY A 743 20.51 -20.26 1.74
C GLY A 743 20.59 -21.57 2.55
N ILE A 744 19.54 -21.98 3.26
CA ILE A 744 19.43 -23.31 3.86
C ILE A 744 18.62 -24.22 2.94
N SER A 745 19.31 -25.13 2.26
CA SER A 745 18.71 -25.96 1.21
C SER A 745 17.54 -26.80 1.71
N GLN A 746 16.40 -26.68 1.05
CA GLN A 746 15.17 -27.42 1.30
C GLN A 746 14.93 -28.56 0.28
N GLY A 747 15.94 -28.93 -0.49
CA GLY A 747 15.81 -29.97 -1.51
C GLY A 747 15.28 -31.29 -0.93
N ASN A 748 15.77 -31.73 0.20
CA ASN A 748 15.29 -32.93 0.89
C ASN A 748 13.86 -32.78 1.38
N CYS A 749 13.51 -31.61 1.91
CA CYS A 749 12.15 -31.29 2.34
C CYS A 749 11.18 -31.36 1.14
N ILE A 750 11.51 -30.78 0.00
CA ILE A 750 10.69 -30.83 -1.23
C ILE A 750 10.46 -32.28 -1.68
N LEU A 751 11.51 -33.10 -1.70
CA LEU A 751 11.44 -34.49 -2.19
C LEU A 751 10.65 -35.41 -1.25
N SER A 752 10.74 -35.18 0.06
CA SER A 752 10.09 -36.02 1.09
C SER A 752 8.83 -35.40 1.67
N PHE A 753 8.36 -34.28 1.13
CA PHE A 753 7.17 -33.57 1.65
C PHE A 753 5.94 -34.51 1.66
N PRO A 754 5.25 -34.68 2.81
CA PRO A 754 4.13 -35.61 2.91
C PRO A 754 2.86 -35.00 2.29
N LEU A 755 2.90 -34.72 0.98
CA LEU A 755 1.85 -33.98 0.26
C LEU A 755 0.45 -34.57 0.43
N PRO A 756 0.22 -35.91 0.33
CA PRO A 756 -1.13 -36.46 0.48
C PRO A 756 -1.70 -36.23 1.90
N LEU A 757 -0.87 -36.32 2.91
CA LEU A 757 -1.26 -36.04 4.30
C LEU A 757 -1.53 -34.54 4.49
N TRP A 758 -0.65 -33.71 3.96
CA TRP A 758 -0.82 -32.25 4.00
C TRP A 758 -2.13 -31.82 3.34
N ILE A 759 -2.47 -32.34 2.16
CA ILE A 759 -3.73 -32.05 1.44
C ILE A 759 -4.95 -32.34 2.33
N LYS A 760 -4.96 -33.50 3.00
CA LYS A 760 -6.06 -33.87 3.88
C LYS A 760 -6.21 -32.94 5.07
N LEU A 761 -5.08 -32.55 5.69
CA LEU A 761 -5.07 -31.62 6.81
C LEU A 761 -5.40 -30.18 6.38
N ASP A 762 -4.88 -29.72 5.26
CA ASP A 762 -5.19 -28.38 4.71
C ASP A 762 -6.68 -28.28 4.36
N ASN A 763 -7.24 -29.28 3.68
CA ASN A 763 -8.66 -29.36 3.39
C ASN A 763 -9.55 -29.44 4.64
N LEU A 764 -9.05 -29.99 5.74
CA LEU A 764 -9.77 -29.99 7.03
C LEU A 764 -9.97 -28.56 7.54
N PHE A 765 -8.90 -27.72 7.50
CA PHE A 765 -8.95 -26.34 7.99
C PHE A 765 -9.59 -25.36 7.00
N GLU A 766 -9.68 -25.72 5.70
CA GLU A 766 -10.32 -24.84 4.71
C GLU A 766 -11.85 -24.78 4.91
N LYS A 767 -12.34 -23.55 5.10
CA LYS A 767 -13.76 -23.24 5.37
C LYS A 767 -14.63 -23.15 4.11
N HIS A 768 -14.01 -23.05 2.93
CA HIS A 768 -14.70 -22.90 1.65
C HIS A 768 -14.46 -24.10 0.75
N GLU A 769 -15.52 -24.86 0.43
CA GLU A 769 -15.44 -26.06 -0.41
C GLU A 769 -14.70 -25.82 -1.74
N VAL A 770 -14.87 -24.65 -2.33
CA VAL A 770 -14.25 -24.28 -3.61
C VAL A 770 -12.73 -24.11 -3.53
N ARG A 771 -12.16 -23.97 -2.33
CA ARG A 771 -10.73 -23.82 -2.10
C ARG A 771 -10.03 -25.10 -1.67
N ARG A 772 -10.80 -26.16 -1.42
CA ARG A 772 -10.23 -27.49 -1.12
C ARG A 772 -9.50 -28.05 -2.33
N HIS A 773 -8.37 -28.63 -2.09
CA HIS A 773 -7.51 -29.26 -3.08
C HIS A 773 -7.96 -30.68 -3.40
N THR A 774 -7.66 -31.13 -4.60
CA THR A 774 -7.88 -32.52 -5.02
C THR A 774 -6.75 -33.44 -4.52
N GLU A 775 -6.97 -34.75 -4.48
CA GLU A 775 -5.94 -35.69 -4.06
C GLU A 775 -4.75 -35.78 -5.05
N ASP A 776 -5.00 -35.45 -6.32
CA ASP A 776 -4.00 -35.48 -7.42
C ASP A 776 -3.18 -34.16 -7.52
N MET A 777 -3.36 -33.21 -6.59
CA MET A 777 -2.66 -31.93 -6.62
C MET A 777 -1.15 -32.08 -6.53
N SER A 778 -0.41 -31.32 -7.34
CA SER A 778 1.07 -31.26 -7.26
C SER A 778 1.56 -30.27 -6.23
N LEU A 779 2.71 -30.55 -5.60
CA LEU A 779 3.37 -29.60 -4.69
C LEU A 779 3.65 -28.28 -5.41
N LEU A 780 4.06 -28.33 -6.68
CA LEU A 780 4.38 -27.16 -7.48
C LEU A 780 3.17 -26.21 -7.64
N TYR A 781 1.95 -26.77 -7.71
CA TYR A 781 0.71 -25.96 -7.73
C TYR A 781 0.53 -25.14 -6.45
N VAL A 782 0.72 -25.77 -5.29
CA VAL A 782 0.62 -25.08 -3.98
C VAL A 782 1.68 -24.00 -3.86
N LEU A 783 2.91 -24.29 -4.28
CA LEU A 783 4.01 -23.31 -4.24
C LEU A 783 3.69 -22.08 -5.07
N GLY A 784 3.05 -22.26 -6.24
CA GLY A 784 2.57 -21.17 -7.08
C GLY A 784 1.42 -20.40 -6.43
N GLU A 785 0.40 -21.10 -5.92
CA GLU A 785 -0.79 -20.50 -5.29
C GLU A 785 -0.43 -19.69 -4.04
N ARG A 786 0.52 -20.18 -3.22
CA ARG A 786 0.93 -19.57 -1.94
C ARG A 786 2.13 -18.63 -2.04
N ASN A 787 2.61 -18.32 -3.24
CA ASN A 787 3.74 -17.41 -3.49
C ASN A 787 5.04 -17.84 -2.81
N MET A 788 5.54 -19.05 -3.12
CA MET A 788 6.75 -19.64 -2.54
C MET A 788 7.92 -19.68 -3.57
N PRO A 789 8.52 -18.52 -3.89
CA PRO A 789 9.46 -18.41 -5.01
C PRO A 789 10.78 -19.16 -4.81
N ALA A 790 11.28 -19.25 -3.57
CA ALA A 790 12.55 -19.95 -3.31
C ALA A 790 12.41 -21.47 -3.49
N LEU A 791 11.32 -22.04 -2.95
CA LEU A 791 11.02 -23.47 -3.17
C LEU A 791 10.74 -23.80 -4.63
N ILE A 792 10.09 -22.90 -5.39
CA ILE A 792 9.91 -23.08 -6.84
C ILE A 792 11.25 -23.17 -7.55
N ARG A 793 12.20 -22.28 -7.24
CA ARG A 793 13.54 -22.30 -7.86
C ARG A 793 14.35 -23.55 -7.49
N ALA A 794 14.14 -24.08 -6.28
CA ALA A 794 14.78 -25.30 -5.80
C ALA A 794 14.08 -26.59 -6.29
N HIS A 795 12.83 -26.50 -6.75
CA HIS A 795 12.03 -27.64 -7.15
C HIS A 795 12.57 -28.29 -8.45
N PRO A 796 12.89 -29.60 -8.46
CA PRO A 796 13.52 -30.25 -9.62
C PRO A 796 12.67 -30.21 -10.88
N SER A 797 11.34 -30.18 -10.75
CA SER A 797 10.40 -30.14 -11.86
C SER A 797 9.77 -28.74 -12.06
N ALA A 798 10.47 -27.66 -11.73
CA ALA A 798 9.93 -26.29 -11.86
C ALA A 798 9.47 -25.95 -13.29
N VAL A 799 10.08 -26.59 -14.31
CA VAL A 799 9.70 -26.46 -15.73
C VAL A 799 8.33 -27.10 -16.07
N SER A 800 7.79 -27.96 -15.19
CA SER A 800 6.44 -28.58 -15.34
C SER A 800 5.31 -27.65 -14.86
N CYS A 801 5.57 -26.37 -14.67
CA CYS A 801 4.61 -25.38 -14.17
C CYS A 801 3.40 -25.13 -15.12
N LEU A 802 3.45 -25.64 -16.35
CA LEU A 802 2.39 -25.57 -17.35
C LEU A 802 1.60 -26.89 -17.50
N GLU A 803 1.95 -27.94 -16.77
CA GLU A 803 1.20 -29.19 -16.79
C GLU A 803 -0.19 -29.01 -16.18
N VAL A 804 -1.21 -29.41 -16.92
CA VAL A 804 -2.61 -29.21 -16.52
C VAL A 804 -2.99 -30.25 -15.47
N GLY A 805 -3.31 -29.81 -14.26
CA GLY A 805 -3.91 -30.59 -13.20
C GLY A 805 -5.44 -30.46 -13.15
N LYS A 806 -6.09 -31.23 -12.26
CA LYS A 806 -7.54 -31.13 -12.01
C LYS A 806 -7.92 -30.00 -11.06
N GLU A 807 -6.92 -29.18 -10.65
CA GLU A 807 -7.09 -28.09 -9.69
C GLU A 807 -7.88 -26.91 -10.26
N ARG A 808 -8.39 -26.07 -9.34
CA ARG A 808 -9.26 -24.92 -9.63
C ARG A 808 -8.74 -24.01 -10.75
N TYR A 809 -7.44 -23.77 -10.78
CA TYR A 809 -6.80 -22.87 -11.73
C TYR A 809 -6.04 -23.62 -12.85
N GLY A 810 -6.07 -24.96 -12.87
CA GLY A 810 -5.36 -25.77 -13.85
C GLY A 810 -3.85 -25.86 -13.55
N PRO A 811 -2.96 -25.30 -14.41
CA PRO A 811 -1.52 -25.36 -14.19
C PRO A 811 -1.00 -24.55 -12.99
N PRO A 812 0.15 -24.93 -12.40
CA PRO A 812 0.80 -24.18 -11.32
C PRO A 812 1.05 -22.70 -11.64
N LEU A 813 1.50 -22.38 -12.85
CA LEU A 813 1.70 -21.01 -13.31
C LEU A 813 0.39 -20.21 -13.24
N PHE A 814 -0.73 -20.81 -13.58
CA PHE A 814 -2.04 -20.16 -13.55
C PHE A 814 -2.55 -19.97 -12.13
N ALA A 815 -2.21 -20.87 -11.21
CA ALA A 815 -2.48 -20.67 -9.79
C ALA A 815 -1.77 -19.41 -9.28
N ALA A 816 -0.48 -19.22 -9.62
CA ALA A 816 0.28 -18.04 -9.26
C ALA A 816 -0.32 -16.74 -9.85
N LEU A 817 -0.77 -16.78 -11.10
CA LEU A 817 -1.46 -15.65 -11.73
C LEU A 817 -2.79 -15.34 -11.03
N ALA A 818 -3.62 -16.33 -10.76
CA ALA A 818 -4.93 -16.17 -10.16
C ALA A 818 -4.88 -15.61 -8.73
N THR A 819 -3.86 -15.99 -7.98
CA THR A 819 -3.65 -15.54 -6.59
C THR A 819 -2.79 -14.27 -6.50
N ARG A 820 -2.37 -13.70 -7.64
CA ARG A 820 -1.48 -12.53 -7.72
C ARG A 820 -0.12 -12.76 -7.05
N SER A 821 0.37 -13.98 -7.12
CA SER A 821 1.65 -14.41 -6.54
C SER A 821 2.82 -14.02 -7.46
N GLY A 822 3.15 -12.72 -7.52
CA GLY A 822 4.11 -12.17 -8.48
C GLY A 822 5.51 -12.74 -8.38
N GLN A 823 6.01 -13.02 -7.16
CA GLN A 823 7.34 -13.61 -6.97
C GLN A 823 7.39 -15.08 -7.40
N ALA A 824 6.32 -15.86 -7.16
CA ALA A 824 6.19 -17.22 -7.65
C ALA A 824 6.09 -17.25 -9.18
N LEU A 825 5.34 -16.33 -9.78
CA LEU A 825 5.26 -16.15 -11.22
C LEU A 825 6.65 -15.91 -11.82
N GLN A 826 7.42 -14.99 -11.22
CA GLN A 826 8.79 -14.71 -11.65
C GLN A 826 9.69 -15.97 -11.55
N ALA A 827 9.59 -16.72 -10.46
CA ALA A 827 10.35 -17.95 -10.27
C ALA A 827 10.02 -19.01 -11.35
N PHE A 828 8.76 -19.14 -11.75
CA PHE A 828 8.36 -20.00 -12.86
C PHE A 828 8.91 -19.53 -14.22
N LEU A 829 8.85 -18.22 -14.48
CA LEU A 829 9.41 -17.64 -15.70
C LEU A 829 10.93 -17.83 -15.76
N ASP A 830 11.64 -17.66 -14.64
CA ASP A 830 13.06 -17.93 -14.51
C ASP A 830 13.40 -19.40 -14.82
N ALA A 831 12.58 -20.33 -14.34
CA ALA A 831 12.77 -21.76 -14.61
C ALA A 831 12.55 -22.12 -16.09
N LEU A 832 11.53 -21.52 -16.73
CA LEU A 832 11.24 -21.70 -18.15
C LEU A 832 12.29 -21.06 -19.06
N SER A 833 12.97 -19.98 -18.61
CA SER A 833 13.95 -19.23 -19.41
C SER A 833 15.36 -19.80 -19.36
N LYS A 834 15.67 -20.67 -18.40
CA LYS A 834 17.04 -21.23 -18.22
C LYS A 834 17.61 -21.92 -19.44
N ASP A 835 16.78 -22.44 -20.35
CA ASP A 835 17.17 -23.17 -21.55
C ASP A 835 17.23 -22.32 -22.83
N ARG A 836 17.09 -20.99 -22.76
CA ARG A 836 16.97 -20.13 -23.96
C ARG A 836 18.08 -19.06 -24.04
N ARG A 837 18.53 -18.82 -25.28
CA ARG A 837 19.60 -17.86 -25.61
C ARG A 837 19.18 -16.40 -25.36
N PRO A 838 20.13 -15.48 -25.03
CA PRO A 838 19.86 -14.04 -24.96
C PRO A 838 19.22 -13.52 -26.26
N GLY A 839 18.20 -12.68 -26.17
CA GLY A 839 17.43 -12.15 -27.30
C GLY A 839 16.20 -13.00 -27.67
N SER A 840 15.88 -14.05 -26.89
CA SER A 840 14.59 -14.73 -27.02
C SER A 840 13.48 -13.89 -26.40
N TYR A 841 12.29 -14.03 -26.90
CA TYR A 841 11.08 -13.32 -26.42
C TYR A 841 10.83 -13.50 -24.89
N LEU A 842 11.29 -14.61 -24.30
CA LEU A 842 11.21 -14.84 -22.85
C LEU A 842 12.14 -13.92 -22.06
N HIS A 843 13.29 -13.49 -22.64
CA HIS A 843 14.17 -12.50 -22.04
C HIS A 843 13.48 -11.12 -21.98
N ASP A 844 12.72 -10.76 -22.99
CA ASP A 844 11.97 -9.48 -23.04
C ASP A 844 10.80 -9.48 -22.03
N ILE A 845 10.15 -10.63 -21.82
CA ILE A 845 9.13 -10.82 -20.79
C ILE A 845 9.75 -10.68 -19.40
N GLN A 846 10.89 -11.32 -19.18
CA GLN A 846 11.61 -11.25 -17.91
C GLN A 846 12.01 -9.79 -17.58
N ALA A 847 12.52 -9.04 -18.55
CA ALA A 847 12.81 -7.62 -18.41
C ALA A 847 11.56 -6.78 -18.10
N HIS A 848 10.42 -7.12 -18.71
CA HIS A 848 9.16 -6.43 -18.50
C HIS A 848 8.59 -6.61 -17.07
N TYR A 849 8.79 -7.80 -16.46
CA TYR A 849 8.33 -8.07 -15.09
C TYR A 849 9.34 -7.64 -14.00
N TYR A 850 10.65 -7.53 -14.32
CA TYR A 850 11.65 -7.03 -13.39
C TYR A 850 11.53 -5.53 -13.08
N GLU A 851 10.88 -4.74 -13.94
CA GLU A 851 10.75 -3.29 -13.79
C GLU A 851 9.61 -2.84 -12.85
N ASP A 852 9.07 -3.69 -11.95
CA ASP A 852 7.96 -3.38 -11.00
C ASP A 852 6.66 -2.84 -11.67
N ARG A 853 6.53 -3.02 -12.97
CA ARG A 853 5.43 -2.48 -13.76
C ARG A 853 4.41 -3.54 -14.17
N VAL A 854 3.88 -4.26 -13.19
CA VAL A 854 2.64 -4.98 -13.41
C VAL A 854 1.54 -3.93 -13.59
N ASP A 855 0.94 -3.88 -14.79
CA ASP A 855 -0.16 -2.98 -15.12
C ASP A 855 -1.17 -2.95 -13.95
N PRO A 856 -1.51 -1.77 -13.39
CA PRO A 856 -2.52 -1.63 -12.35
C PRO A 856 -3.88 -2.25 -12.73
N LYS A 857 -4.18 -2.41 -14.02
CA LYS A 857 -5.37 -3.11 -14.52
C LYS A 857 -5.34 -4.61 -14.22
N LEU A 858 -4.18 -5.27 -14.34
CA LEU A 858 -3.99 -6.65 -13.92
C LEU A 858 -4.19 -6.85 -12.41
N ARG A 859 -3.95 -5.81 -11.60
CA ARG A 859 -4.19 -5.85 -10.15
C ARG A 859 -5.67 -5.76 -9.76
N ARG A 860 -6.55 -5.18 -10.57
CA ARG A 860 -7.94 -4.89 -10.16
C ARG A 860 -8.95 -5.96 -10.52
N ASP A 861 -8.77 -6.74 -11.58
CA ASP A 861 -9.86 -7.51 -12.20
C ASP A 861 -9.62 -9.01 -12.32
N PHE A 862 -8.63 -9.58 -11.62
CA PHE A 862 -8.44 -11.02 -11.53
C PHE A 862 -9.53 -11.69 -10.67
N GLN A 863 -10.80 -11.51 -11.05
CA GLN A 863 -11.90 -12.33 -10.56
C GLN A 863 -12.17 -13.42 -11.56
N PHE A 864 -11.57 -14.60 -11.33
CA PHE A 864 -11.96 -15.79 -12.08
C PHE A 864 -13.44 -16.07 -11.82
N SER A 865 -14.27 -15.83 -12.81
CA SER A 865 -15.55 -16.47 -12.81
C SER A 865 -15.28 -17.99 -12.96
N LYS A 866 -15.97 -18.84 -12.22
CA LYS A 866 -15.92 -20.32 -12.33
C LYS A 866 -16.18 -20.84 -13.75
N GLN A 867 -16.29 -19.99 -14.75
CA GLN A 867 -16.84 -20.24 -16.07
C GLN A 867 -15.88 -19.96 -17.23
N GLN A 868 -14.73 -19.31 -16.99
CA GLN A 868 -13.75 -18.97 -18.02
C GLN A 868 -12.42 -19.69 -17.80
N SER A 869 -11.75 -20.11 -18.86
CA SER A 869 -10.35 -20.57 -18.76
C SER A 869 -9.43 -19.38 -18.51
N VAL A 870 -8.30 -19.61 -17.84
CA VAL A 870 -7.30 -18.55 -17.55
C VAL A 870 -6.82 -17.89 -18.83
N LEU A 871 -6.59 -18.68 -19.88
CA LEU A 871 -6.17 -18.16 -21.18
C LEU A 871 -7.24 -17.26 -21.81
N SER A 872 -8.52 -17.65 -21.74
CA SER A 872 -9.65 -16.84 -22.23
C SER A 872 -9.77 -15.53 -21.44
N HIS A 873 -9.56 -15.57 -20.12
CA HIS A 873 -9.60 -14.38 -19.28
C HIS A 873 -8.47 -13.40 -19.62
N LEU A 874 -7.23 -13.90 -19.74
CA LEU A 874 -6.07 -13.10 -20.14
C LEU A 874 -6.22 -12.51 -21.55
N ALA A 875 -6.77 -13.27 -22.45
CA ALA A 875 -7.06 -12.82 -23.81
C ALA A 875 -8.15 -11.74 -23.82
N GLY A 876 -9.15 -11.86 -22.98
CA GLY A 876 -10.21 -10.86 -22.79
C GLY A 876 -9.71 -9.56 -22.12
N LEU A 877 -8.68 -9.65 -21.26
CA LEU A 877 -8.02 -8.51 -20.64
C LEU A 877 -7.02 -7.79 -21.57
N GLY A 878 -6.61 -8.42 -22.67
CA GLY A 878 -5.66 -7.88 -23.61
C GLY A 878 -4.19 -8.07 -23.22
N ASP A 879 -3.87 -8.97 -22.26
CA ASP A 879 -2.50 -9.28 -21.91
C ASP A 879 -1.79 -10.09 -23.00
N ARG A 880 -1.33 -9.36 -24.00
CA ARG A 880 -0.65 -9.93 -25.17
C ARG A 880 0.63 -10.69 -24.80
N VAL A 881 1.32 -10.25 -23.76
CA VAL A 881 2.64 -10.78 -23.40
C VAL A 881 2.49 -12.18 -22.81
N ILE A 882 1.62 -12.34 -21.82
CA ILE A 882 1.38 -13.64 -21.18
C ILE A 882 0.66 -14.59 -22.15
N VAL A 883 -0.33 -14.12 -22.89
CA VAL A 883 -1.02 -14.93 -23.90
C VAL A 883 -0.04 -15.48 -24.94
N LYS A 884 0.88 -14.66 -25.44
CA LYS A 884 1.90 -15.08 -26.39
C LYS A 884 2.84 -16.13 -25.81
N LEU A 885 3.33 -15.90 -24.56
CA LEU A 885 4.14 -16.88 -23.85
C LEU A 885 3.45 -18.24 -23.75
N LEU A 886 2.21 -18.24 -23.32
CA LEU A 886 1.43 -19.45 -23.12
C LEU A 886 1.21 -20.22 -24.43
N LEU A 887 0.97 -19.52 -25.53
CA LEU A 887 0.80 -20.09 -26.85
C LEU A 887 2.11 -20.68 -27.43
N GLU A 888 3.25 -19.99 -27.21
CA GLU A 888 4.56 -20.45 -27.69
C GLU A 888 5.07 -21.71 -26.97
N THR A 889 4.52 -22.04 -25.79
CA THR A 889 4.89 -23.29 -25.09
C THR A 889 4.40 -24.53 -25.80
N GLY A 890 3.39 -24.43 -26.67
CA GLY A 890 2.76 -25.56 -27.36
C GLY A 890 2.06 -26.56 -26.44
N LYS A 891 1.96 -26.30 -25.14
CA LYS A 891 1.39 -27.19 -24.11
C LYS A 891 -0.06 -26.85 -23.74
N ILE A 892 -0.59 -25.78 -24.28
CA ILE A 892 -1.95 -25.30 -23.96
C ILE A 892 -2.86 -25.50 -25.14
N ASP A 893 -4.02 -26.14 -24.91
CA ASP A 893 -5.06 -26.27 -25.91
C ASP A 893 -5.66 -24.88 -26.24
N ILE A 894 -5.42 -24.47 -27.49
CA ILE A 894 -5.82 -23.18 -28.05
C ILE A 894 -7.34 -23.10 -28.24
N ASP A 895 -8.00 -24.24 -28.44
CA ASP A 895 -9.42 -24.37 -28.77
C ASP A 895 -10.30 -24.68 -27.55
N VAL A 896 -9.76 -24.60 -26.32
CA VAL A 896 -10.53 -24.77 -25.09
C VAL A 896 -11.71 -23.80 -25.10
N ARG A 897 -12.91 -24.35 -24.90
CA ARG A 897 -14.16 -23.60 -24.82
C ARG A 897 -14.58 -23.44 -23.36
N ASP A 898 -15.00 -22.22 -23.01
CA ASP A 898 -15.62 -21.96 -21.72
C ASP A 898 -17.05 -22.55 -21.64
N LYS A 899 -17.73 -22.39 -20.51
CA LYS A 899 -19.11 -22.86 -20.34
C LYS A 899 -20.12 -22.19 -21.27
N ASN A 900 -19.80 -21.04 -21.81
CA ASN A 900 -20.59 -20.33 -22.80
C ASN A 900 -20.25 -20.76 -24.21
N ARG A 901 -19.42 -21.83 -24.38
CA ARG A 901 -18.86 -22.33 -25.65
C ARG A 901 -18.01 -21.31 -26.40
N GLN A 902 -17.54 -20.25 -25.71
CA GLN A 902 -16.67 -19.25 -26.30
C GLN A 902 -15.22 -19.73 -26.26
N THR A 903 -14.50 -19.53 -27.36
CA THR A 903 -13.07 -19.83 -27.46
C THR A 903 -12.27 -18.60 -27.00
N THR A 904 -11.01 -18.82 -26.63
CA THR A 904 -10.07 -17.73 -26.27
C THR A 904 -9.96 -16.68 -27.38
N LEU A 905 -9.98 -17.10 -28.63
CA LEU A 905 -9.95 -16.23 -29.80
C LEU A 905 -11.21 -15.34 -29.88
N LEU A 906 -12.38 -15.90 -29.57
CA LEU A 906 -13.64 -15.15 -29.56
C LEU A 906 -13.65 -14.09 -28.46
N GLN A 907 -13.14 -14.42 -27.26
CA GLN A 907 -13.00 -13.46 -26.15
C GLN A 907 -12.06 -12.30 -26.51
N ALA A 908 -10.93 -12.58 -27.16
CA ALA A 908 -10.01 -11.55 -27.66
C ALA A 908 -10.67 -10.66 -28.72
N ALA A 909 -11.50 -11.24 -29.58
CA ALA A 909 -12.21 -10.53 -30.64
C ALA A 909 -13.32 -9.63 -30.09
N GLU A 910 -14.13 -10.12 -29.14
CA GLU A 910 -15.21 -9.37 -28.49
C GLU A 910 -14.68 -8.14 -27.74
N ASN A 911 -13.45 -8.21 -27.20
CA ASN A 911 -12.81 -7.10 -26.47
C ASN A 911 -11.85 -6.28 -27.35
N GLY A 912 -11.77 -6.55 -28.66
CA GLY A 912 -11.02 -5.73 -29.63
C GLY A 912 -9.49 -5.88 -29.57
N HIS A 913 -8.95 -7.00 -29.03
CA HIS A 913 -7.52 -7.21 -28.85
C HIS A 913 -6.84 -7.77 -30.12
N GLU A 914 -6.71 -6.95 -31.17
CA GLU A 914 -6.19 -7.33 -32.50
C GLU A 914 -4.80 -8.01 -32.44
N GLY A 915 -3.90 -7.55 -31.56
CA GLY A 915 -2.56 -8.14 -31.42
C GLY A 915 -2.58 -9.58 -30.93
N ILE A 916 -3.54 -9.95 -30.09
CA ILE A 916 -3.76 -11.32 -29.61
C ILE A 916 -4.38 -12.17 -30.72
N ILE A 917 -5.38 -11.64 -31.43
CA ILE A 917 -6.04 -12.32 -32.55
C ILE A 917 -5.02 -12.71 -33.63
N ARG A 918 -4.15 -11.79 -34.03
CA ARG A 918 -3.08 -12.07 -35.00
C ARG A 918 -2.13 -13.18 -34.53
N HIS A 919 -1.84 -13.21 -33.26
CA HIS A 919 -0.93 -14.21 -32.71
C HIS A 919 -1.55 -15.63 -32.70
N PHE A 920 -2.82 -15.74 -32.35
CA PHE A 920 -3.59 -16.98 -32.47
C PHE A 920 -3.65 -17.49 -33.91
N SER A 921 -3.80 -16.59 -34.86
CA SER A 921 -3.83 -16.95 -36.31
C SER A 921 -2.47 -17.50 -36.78
N ILE A 922 -1.35 -16.94 -36.31
CA ILE A 922 -0.01 -17.41 -36.65
C ILE A 922 0.24 -18.81 -36.06
N VAL A 923 -0.09 -19.01 -34.77
CA VAL A 923 0.13 -20.32 -34.11
C VAL A 923 -0.74 -21.42 -34.71
N LYS A 924 -1.97 -21.13 -35.16
CA LYS A 924 -2.80 -22.12 -35.90
C LYS A 924 -2.21 -22.46 -37.24
N LEU A 925 -1.63 -21.51 -37.96
CA LEU A 925 -1.00 -21.77 -39.27
C LEU A 925 0.27 -22.59 -39.13
N THR A 926 1.07 -22.40 -38.08
CA THR A 926 2.29 -23.21 -37.83
C THR A 926 1.95 -24.62 -37.39
N ASN A 927 0.95 -24.81 -36.53
CA ASN A 927 0.51 -26.18 -36.12
C ASN A 927 -0.14 -26.96 -37.25
N SER A 928 -0.83 -26.31 -38.20
CA SER A 928 -1.41 -26.99 -39.37
C SER A 928 -0.37 -27.36 -40.43
N SER A 929 0.79 -26.67 -40.47
CA SER A 929 1.90 -27.06 -41.38
C SER A 929 2.72 -28.23 -40.85
N ASP A 930 2.80 -28.42 -39.53
CA ASP A 930 3.52 -29.55 -38.92
C ASP A 930 2.73 -30.87 -39.00
N ASP A 931 1.40 -30.83 -38.97
CA ASP A 931 0.54 -32.01 -39.24
C ASP A 931 0.57 -32.40 -40.72
N ALA A 932 0.62 -31.43 -41.63
CA ALA A 932 0.74 -31.74 -43.08
C ALA A 932 2.10 -32.35 -43.45
N SER A 933 3.15 -32.11 -42.65
CA SER A 933 4.47 -32.73 -42.86
C SER A 933 4.61 -34.14 -42.27
N ARG A 934 3.71 -34.59 -41.39
CA ARG A 934 3.68 -35.91 -40.78
C ARG A 934 2.82 -36.93 -41.57
N GLU A 935 1.94 -36.49 -42.45
CA GLU A 935 1.10 -37.35 -43.31
C GLU A 935 1.64 -37.56 -44.75
N GLY A 936 2.85 -37.08 -45.03
CA GLY A 936 3.51 -37.21 -46.33
C GLY A 936 4.03 -38.61 -46.66
N GLY A 937 3.17 -39.59 -46.88
CA GLY A 937 3.57 -40.91 -47.24
C GLY A 937 2.49 -41.87 -47.79
N ARG A 938 1.77 -41.46 -48.87
CA ARG A 938 1.23 -42.33 -49.91
C ARG A 938 0.39 -41.53 -50.94
N PRO A 939 0.63 -41.70 -52.25
CA PRO A 939 -0.21 -41.07 -53.24
C PRO A 939 -1.51 -41.90 -53.43
N ALA A 940 -2.66 -41.25 -53.29
CA ALA A 940 -3.95 -41.79 -53.67
C ALA A 940 -4.44 -41.13 -54.97
N PRO A 941 -5.13 -41.85 -55.87
CA PRO A 941 -5.36 -41.43 -57.23
C PRO A 941 -6.49 -40.41 -57.36
N ALA A 942 -6.34 -39.56 -58.37
CA ALA A 942 -7.30 -38.56 -58.82
C ALA A 942 -8.70 -39.15 -59.10
N ARG A 943 -9.74 -38.57 -58.51
CA ARG A 943 -11.08 -38.50 -59.08
C ARG A 943 -11.66 -37.11 -58.80
N GLY A 944 -12.02 -36.46 -59.96
CA GLY A 944 -12.55 -35.16 -60.03
C GLY A 944 -14.01 -35.09 -59.53
N LEU A 945 -14.35 -33.96 -59.08
CA LEU A 945 -15.45 -33.05 -59.39
C LEU A 945 -15.45 -31.94 -58.35
#